data_d43a29b82b07cba06e0a2df513fa3dc5
#
_entry.id   d43a29b82b07cba06e0a2df513fa3dc5
#
_cell.length_a   1.000
_cell.length_b   1.000
_cell.length_c   1.000
_cell.angle_alpha   90.00
_cell.angle_beta   90.00
_cell.angle_gamma   90.00
#
_symmetry.space_group_name_H-M   'P 1'
#
loop_
_entity.id
_entity.type
_entity.pdbx_description
1 polymer ?
#
loop_
_entity_poly.entity_id
_entity_poly.type
_entity_poly.pdbx_seq_one_letter_code
_entity_poly.pdbx_strand_id
1 'polypeptide(L)'
;MKQFISRCAQLVAVSHLIATLCLAAPTPVAPTPVAPIATLDREGAWVSIDGYGPNIIRITIAADRNEARTGPGYGILSEHLDNTAFKHVSSANGDSFVSAALSLHVNPAPAPHVPSAGEKYFAPQLAPVELQIKNAAGQTILTMNDWSMAPQTINGEKTYQVGATFAAPADEHYYGMGQNQESTGALDLRGRTIDCAHWYEAPAGEQVCVPFMVSSKSYGIVWDNASATRFIAGINGRTAFQSKVGERVSFFVIVADNIDAIYSGYARLTGKTPIPPKAAFGLIQSKARYDSQDALLEVAKTYQRKQYPLDVMVLDWFYWTRMGQMDINPAEFPDPDAMNKQLHDMGLKSIVSIWPRFETASRYFNELDSKGYLLKDKDGKSVDGLPFRFDRTGGLIDPTNPQARAWFWDHARDNILSHGFDYPWLDETEPDLVPDGFFYSIGSADRYHNLFPLLHVEGVANGMRVWRPEQRGLILSRAAYLGSQRTGALFWSSDINPSWEALSRQIPTGLNMTASGIAYWGNDIGGWQSLPQTSSALKAPLIDPTGASDVVGQNNDYPELFTRWFEYGTFLPTLRVHGDRKHTELWAFGPAAETILADYDKLRYRLIPYLYSSAKATFDSGAPFMRALWMDFPNDPQVSDLGTEYMFGRAFLVAPVTEQGQVQKDVYLPSGTSWTNYWTNEKYTGGKWITVAAPIQQIPLFVRDGSIVPIGSAIQSTATKQLITEIRVYPGKDGEFLLYDDDGTSMDYAHNKGTTTTLLRWNDATQSLTAVSDGRAPALAITKLIKIIK
;
A
#
# COMPACT_ATOMS: atom_id res chain seq x y z
N MET A 1 50.73 32.38 -15.27
CA MET A 1 49.57 32.43 -16.18
C MET A 1 49.35 31.16 -17.03
N LYS A 2 50.43 30.47 -17.51
CA LYS A 2 50.26 29.22 -18.28
C LYS A 2 49.87 27.98 -17.41
N GLN A 3 50.15 27.97 -16.10
CA GLN A 3 49.76 26.86 -15.21
C GLN A 3 48.31 26.96 -14.68
N PHE A 4 47.72 28.16 -14.77
CA PHE A 4 46.33 28.37 -14.34
C PHE A 4 45.31 27.93 -15.41
N ILE A 5 45.68 28.09 -16.68
CA ILE A 5 44.85 27.72 -17.83
C ILE A 5 44.81 26.20 -18.02
N SER A 6 45.88 25.47 -17.65
CA SER A 6 45.89 24.01 -17.72
C SER A 6 44.98 23.33 -16.65
N ARG A 7 44.80 23.94 -15.48
CA ARG A 7 43.93 23.38 -14.43
C ARG A 7 42.44 23.63 -14.69
N CYS A 8 42.09 24.77 -15.33
CA CYS A 8 40.71 25.02 -15.72
C CYS A 8 40.23 24.13 -16.88
N ALA A 9 41.14 23.79 -17.82
CA ALA A 9 40.81 22.87 -18.92
C ALA A 9 40.62 21.41 -18.46
N GLN A 10 41.32 20.99 -17.41
CA GLN A 10 41.13 19.65 -16.83
C GLN A 10 39.83 19.53 -15.98
N LEU A 11 39.41 20.61 -15.31
CA LEU A 11 38.14 20.65 -14.56
C LEU A 11 36.92 20.68 -15.49
N VAL A 12 37.01 21.35 -16.64
CA VAL A 12 35.93 21.36 -17.64
C VAL A 12 35.80 20.00 -18.37
N ALA A 13 36.94 19.32 -18.64
CA ALA A 13 36.93 18.00 -19.26
C ALA A 13 36.38 16.92 -18.33
N VAL A 14 36.61 17.02 -17.01
CA VAL A 14 36.06 16.08 -16.02
C VAL A 14 34.56 16.32 -15.78
N SER A 15 34.10 17.58 -15.83
CA SER A 15 32.66 17.87 -15.72
C SER A 15 31.87 17.42 -16.95
N HIS A 16 32.46 17.44 -18.16
CA HIS A 16 31.81 16.91 -19.37
C HIS A 16 31.88 15.38 -19.49
N LEU A 17 32.84 14.71 -18.86
CA LEU A 17 32.88 13.24 -18.82
C LEU A 17 31.92 12.67 -17.77
N ILE A 18 31.65 13.42 -16.70
CA ILE A 18 30.64 13.04 -15.69
C ILE A 18 29.21 13.31 -16.19
N ALA A 19 29.02 14.33 -17.04
CA ALA A 19 27.69 14.60 -17.63
C ALA A 19 27.29 13.59 -18.73
N THR A 20 28.21 12.84 -19.31
CA THR A 20 27.90 11.83 -20.36
C THR A 20 27.78 10.41 -19.81
N LEU A 21 28.03 10.19 -18.52
CA LEU A 21 27.75 8.95 -17.78
C LEU A 21 26.45 9.02 -16.98
N CYS A 22 25.69 10.10 -17.13
CA CYS A 22 24.35 10.22 -16.56
C CYS A 22 23.36 9.42 -17.41
N LEU A 23 23.20 8.16 -17.00
CA LEU A 23 21.90 7.55 -16.82
C LEU A 23 21.01 7.43 -18.07
N ALA A 24 21.29 6.47 -18.89
CA ALA A 24 20.18 5.68 -19.38
C ALA A 24 19.54 5.03 -18.13
N ALA A 25 18.40 5.57 -17.66
CA ALA A 25 17.51 4.78 -16.84
C ALA A 25 17.36 3.41 -17.53
N PRO A 26 17.43 2.29 -16.80
CA PRO A 26 17.26 1.00 -17.43
C PRO A 26 15.96 1.07 -18.22
N THR A 27 16.07 1.00 -19.54
CA THR A 27 14.92 0.75 -20.40
C THR A 27 14.17 -0.40 -19.75
N PRO A 28 12.84 -0.38 -19.67
CA PRO A 28 12.08 -1.58 -19.36
C PRO A 28 12.54 -2.62 -20.40
N VAL A 29 13.47 -3.46 -19.98
CA VAL A 29 13.94 -4.56 -20.82
C VAL A 29 12.72 -5.42 -20.99
N ALA A 30 12.30 -5.65 -22.24
CA ALA A 30 11.34 -6.72 -22.53
C ALA A 30 11.81 -7.95 -21.75
N PRO A 31 10.92 -8.63 -21.00
CA PRO A 31 11.33 -9.69 -20.09
C PRO A 31 12.21 -10.68 -20.83
N THR A 32 13.47 -10.78 -20.39
CA THR A 32 14.47 -11.67 -20.99
C THR A 32 13.95 -13.09 -20.87
N PRO A 33 14.02 -13.94 -21.91
CA PRO A 33 13.62 -15.34 -21.79
C PRO A 33 14.41 -16.00 -20.67
N VAL A 34 13.71 -16.36 -19.61
CA VAL A 34 14.27 -17.10 -18.49
C VAL A 34 14.42 -18.55 -18.91
N ALA A 35 15.52 -19.22 -18.54
CA ALA A 35 15.61 -20.66 -18.69
C ALA A 35 14.79 -21.32 -17.56
N PRO A 36 13.60 -21.84 -17.83
CA PRO A 36 12.75 -22.46 -16.81
C PRO A 36 13.37 -23.78 -16.32
N ILE A 37 12.87 -24.27 -15.16
CA ILE A 37 13.19 -25.62 -14.70
C ILE A 37 12.78 -26.64 -15.77
N ALA A 38 11.59 -26.47 -16.35
CA ALA A 38 11.10 -27.22 -17.48
C ALA A 38 10.09 -26.43 -18.31
N THR A 39 9.98 -26.78 -19.60
CA THR A 39 8.87 -26.37 -20.47
C THR A 39 8.23 -27.66 -21.01
N LEU A 40 7.00 -27.92 -20.58
CA LEU A 40 6.27 -29.16 -20.88
C LEU A 40 5.32 -28.93 -22.07
N ASP A 41 5.32 -29.86 -23.02
CA ASP A 41 4.31 -29.93 -24.08
C ASP A 41 3.10 -30.74 -23.56
N ARG A 42 1.90 -30.15 -23.69
CA ARG A 42 0.63 -30.77 -23.30
C ARG A 42 -0.36 -30.81 -24.48
N GLU A 43 0.15 -31.00 -25.70
CA GLU A 43 -0.66 -31.14 -26.93
C GLU A 43 -1.65 -29.99 -27.16
N GLY A 44 -1.11 -28.78 -27.29
CA GLY A 44 -1.89 -27.55 -27.52
C GLY A 44 -1.79 -26.56 -26.37
N ALA A 45 -1.11 -26.93 -25.30
CA ALA A 45 -0.71 -26.04 -24.22
C ALA A 45 0.76 -26.26 -23.85
N TRP A 46 1.53 -25.18 -23.74
CA TRP A 46 2.90 -25.19 -23.22
C TRP A 46 2.89 -24.72 -21.80
N VAL A 47 3.46 -25.52 -20.90
CA VAL A 47 3.53 -25.21 -19.45
C VAL A 47 4.99 -24.99 -19.08
N SER A 48 5.34 -23.78 -18.66
CA SER A 48 6.67 -23.43 -18.16
C SER A 48 6.65 -23.30 -16.64
N ILE A 49 7.67 -23.84 -15.99
CA ILE A 49 7.82 -23.88 -14.54
C ILE A 49 9.13 -23.20 -14.16
N ASP A 50 9.06 -22.18 -13.30
CA ASP A 50 10.18 -21.43 -12.76
C ASP A 50 10.16 -21.44 -11.22
N GLY A 51 11.34 -21.53 -10.58
CA GLY A 51 11.51 -21.43 -9.14
C GLY A 51 12.05 -20.07 -8.70
N TYR A 52 11.55 -19.57 -7.58
CA TYR A 52 12.03 -18.32 -6.92
C TYR A 52 12.48 -18.58 -5.48
N GLY A 53 13.23 -19.67 -5.31
CA GLY A 53 13.61 -20.25 -4.02
C GLY A 53 12.66 -21.37 -3.60
N PRO A 54 12.89 -22.02 -2.46
CA PRO A 54 12.26 -23.32 -2.14
C PRO A 54 10.73 -23.25 -1.94
N ASN A 55 10.17 -22.11 -1.64
CA ASN A 55 8.76 -21.94 -1.29
C ASN A 55 7.95 -21.11 -2.31
N ILE A 56 8.54 -20.77 -3.47
CA ILE A 56 7.89 -19.97 -4.50
C ILE A 56 8.08 -20.64 -5.86
N ILE A 57 6.98 -20.91 -6.55
CA ILE A 57 6.98 -21.48 -7.87
C ILE A 57 6.10 -20.63 -8.82
N ARG A 58 6.60 -20.36 -10.03
CA ARG A 58 5.83 -19.71 -11.10
C ARG A 58 5.36 -20.76 -12.09
N ILE A 59 4.11 -20.65 -12.49
CA ILE A 59 3.48 -21.45 -13.53
C ILE A 59 3.06 -20.51 -14.66
N THR A 60 3.50 -20.79 -15.90
CA THR A 60 3.07 -20.07 -17.09
C THR A 60 2.50 -21.04 -18.10
N ILE A 61 1.28 -20.78 -18.59
CA ILE A 61 0.57 -21.63 -19.55
C ILE A 61 0.19 -20.78 -20.77
N ALA A 62 0.54 -21.24 -21.96
CA ALA A 62 0.20 -20.56 -23.21
C ALA A 62 0.01 -21.56 -24.36
N ALA A 63 -0.67 -21.14 -25.43
CA ALA A 63 -0.77 -21.91 -26.68
C ALA A 63 0.54 -21.87 -27.48
N ASP A 64 1.37 -20.85 -27.29
CA ASP A 64 2.70 -20.72 -27.93
C ASP A 64 3.82 -20.99 -26.91
N ARG A 65 4.85 -21.71 -27.36
CA ARG A 65 5.99 -22.10 -26.53
C ARG A 65 6.82 -20.89 -26.04
N ASN A 66 6.99 -19.90 -26.88
CA ASN A 66 7.80 -18.71 -26.52
C ASN A 66 7.05 -17.85 -25.52
N GLU A 67 5.72 -17.72 -25.69
CA GLU A 67 4.88 -17.04 -24.71
C GLU A 67 4.90 -17.74 -23.34
N ALA A 68 4.86 -19.06 -23.30
CA ALA A 68 5.00 -19.82 -22.06
C ALA A 68 6.37 -19.57 -21.38
N ARG A 69 7.42 -19.24 -22.11
CA ARG A 69 8.78 -18.99 -21.63
C ARG A 69 9.09 -17.51 -21.40
N THR A 70 8.12 -16.64 -21.66
CA THR A 70 8.30 -15.20 -21.41
C THR A 70 8.48 -14.92 -19.93
N GLY A 71 9.42 -14.03 -19.56
CA GLY A 71 9.69 -13.62 -18.19
C GLY A 71 8.45 -13.02 -17.50
N PRO A 72 8.54 -12.75 -16.19
CA PRO A 72 7.44 -12.15 -15.41
C PRO A 72 7.17 -10.71 -15.81
N GLY A 73 6.00 -10.19 -15.39
CA GLY A 73 5.58 -8.82 -15.59
C GLY A 73 6.34 -7.81 -14.71
N TYR A 74 6.02 -6.53 -14.88
CA TYR A 74 6.73 -5.39 -14.30
C TYR A 74 6.71 -5.32 -12.76
N GLY A 75 5.71 -5.91 -12.12
CA GLY A 75 5.62 -5.95 -10.64
C GLY A 75 6.64 -6.87 -9.98
N ILE A 76 7.28 -7.75 -10.74
CA ILE A 76 8.14 -8.84 -10.25
C ILE A 76 9.61 -8.52 -10.50
N LEU A 77 10.47 -8.80 -9.53
CA LEU A 77 11.93 -8.68 -9.62
C LEU A 77 12.51 -9.99 -10.16
N SER A 78 12.91 -10.00 -11.43
CA SER A 78 13.41 -11.21 -12.11
C SER A 78 14.76 -11.70 -11.61
N GLU A 79 15.56 -10.83 -10.95
CA GLU A 79 16.86 -11.18 -10.36
C GLU A 79 16.76 -12.21 -9.21
N HIS A 80 15.57 -12.43 -8.67
CA HIS A 80 15.34 -13.40 -7.59
C HIS A 80 14.99 -14.82 -8.09
N LEU A 81 15.09 -15.07 -9.41
CA LEU A 81 14.93 -16.40 -9.97
C LEU A 81 15.98 -17.37 -9.37
N ASP A 82 15.48 -18.47 -8.83
CA ASP A 82 16.31 -19.54 -8.26
C ASP A 82 15.68 -20.90 -8.53
N ASN A 83 16.02 -21.47 -9.69
CA ASN A 83 15.54 -22.79 -10.12
C ASN A 83 16.22 -23.94 -9.37
N THR A 84 17.34 -23.71 -8.69
CA THR A 84 18.17 -24.76 -8.08
C THR A 84 17.51 -25.40 -6.86
N ALA A 85 16.52 -24.73 -6.26
CA ALA A 85 15.77 -25.25 -5.14
C ALA A 85 14.85 -26.43 -5.49
N PHE A 86 14.58 -26.64 -6.78
CA PHE A 86 13.62 -27.66 -7.24
C PHE A 86 14.30 -28.81 -7.97
N LYS A 87 13.82 -30.03 -7.67
CA LYS A 87 14.13 -31.24 -8.43
C LYS A 87 12.93 -31.58 -9.33
N HIS A 88 13.16 -31.69 -10.64
CA HIS A 88 12.17 -32.16 -11.61
C HIS A 88 12.25 -33.69 -11.77
N VAL A 89 11.09 -34.34 -11.74
CA VAL A 89 10.93 -35.78 -11.99
C VAL A 89 9.77 -35.98 -12.96
N SER A 90 10.06 -36.56 -14.12
CA SER A 90 9.05 -36.92 -15.13
C SER A 90 8.67 -38.38 -15.03
N SER A 91 7.40 -38.69 -15.20
CA SER A 91 6.85 -40.05 -15.16
C SER A 91 5.67 -40.21 -16.12
N ALA A 92 5.15 -41.44 -16.28
CA ALA A 92 3.93 -41.70 -17.05
C ALA A 92 2.68 -41.00 -16.44
N ASN A 93 2.71 -40.70 -15.14
CA ASN A 93 1.62 -40.02 -14.43
C ASN A 93 1.74 -38.49 -14.44
N GLY A 94 2.70 -37.92 -15.15
CA GLY A 94 2.96 -36.47 -15.23
C GLY A 94 4.32 -36.07 -14.66
N ASP A 95 4.49 -34.78 -14.49
CA ASP A 95 5.72 -34.14 -14.07
C ASP A 95 5.60 -33.60 -12.65
N SER A 96 6.61 -33.85 -11.82
CA SER A 96 6.67 -33.34 -10.45
C SER A 96 7.89 -32.47 -10.22
N PHE A 97 7.69 -31.34 -9.54
CA PHE A 97 8.71 -30.39 -9.14
C PHE A 97 8.72 -30.30 -7.63
N VAL A 98 9.82 -30.71 -7.01
CA VAL A 98 9.89 -30.90 -5.54
C VAL A 98 10.99 -30.04 -4.95
N SER A 99 10.67 -29.29 -3.93
CA SER A 99 11.59 -28.53 -3.08
C SER A 99 11.46 -28.98 -1.62
N ALA A 100 12.17 -28.31 -0.72
CA ALA A 100 12.03 -28.53 0.73
C ALA A 100 10.68 -28.01 1.29
N ALA A 101 10.03 -27.04 0.63
CA ALA A 101 8.82 -26.38 1.15
C ALA A 101 7.53 -26.79 0.43
N LEU A 102 7.62 -27.21 -0.84
CA LEU A 102 6.44 -27.58 -1.62
C LEU A 102 6.75 -28.62 -2.68
N SER A 103 5.70 -29.27 -3.18
CA SER A 103 5.74 -30.04 -4.42
C SER A 103 4.61 -29.63 -5.36
N LEU A 104 4.94 -29.37 -6.63
CA LEU A 104 3.99 -29.19 -7.73
C LEU A 104 3.93 -30.46 -8.54
N HIS A 105 2.72 -30.94 -8.83
CA HIS A 105 2.47 -31.98 -9.82
C HIS A 105 1.65 -31.42 -10.97
N VAL A 106 2.09 -31.66 -12.21
CA VAL A 106 1.39 -31.31 -13.44
C VAL A 106 0.97 -32.58 -14.13
N ASN A 107 -0.30 -32.71 -14.49
CA ASN A 107 -0.85 -33.89 -15.16
C ASN A 107 -0.08 -34.26 -16.44
N PRO A 108 -0.08 -35.51 -16.90
CA PRO A 108 0.52 -35.90 -18.17
C PRO A 108 -0.16 -35.19 -19.34
N ALA A 109 0.49 -35.22 -20.52
CA ALA A 109 -0.18 -34.80 -21.74
C ALA A 109 -1.46 -35.62 -21.93
N PRO A 110 -2.58 -34.99 -22.32
CA PRO A 110 -3.80 -35.75 -22.63
C PRO A 110 -3.55 -36.70 -23.81
N ALA A 111 -4.33 -37.78 -23.85
CA ALA A 111 -4.28 -38.64 -25.05
C ALA A 111 -4.70 -37.82 -26.29
N PRO A 112 -4.05 -37.99 -27.46
CA PRO A 112 -4.44 -37.30 -28.66
C PRO A 112 -5.94 -37.48 -28.94
N HIS A 113 -6.65 -36.37 -29.10
CA HIS A 113 -8.07 -36.42 -29.47
C HIS A 113 -8.16 -36.90 -30.94
N VAL A 114 -8.74 -38.08 -31.14
CA VAL A 114 -9.07 -38.58 -32.50
C VAL A 114 -10.50 -38.12 -32.80
N PRO A 115 -10.70 -37.14 -33.72
CA PRO A 115 -12.05 -36.68 -34.04
C PRO A 115 -12.94 -37.84 -34.52
N SER A 116 -14.11 -37.98 -33.95
CA SER A 116 -15.10 -38.94 -34.40
C SER A 116 -15.68 -38.50 -35.77
N ALA A 117 -15.99 -39.49 -36.61
CA ALA A 117 -16.58 -39.20 -37.94
C ALA A 117 -17.95 -38.50 -37.74
N GLY A 118 -17.99 -37.17 -37.89
CA GLY A 118 -19.18 -36.34 -37.69
C GLY A 118 -18.97 -35.11 -36.83
N GLU A 119 -17.83 -34.96 -36.15
CA GLU A 119 -17.47 -33.69 -35.45
C GLU A 119 -17.14 -32.58 -36.45
N LYS A 120 -18.12 -31.72 -36.69
CA LYS A 120 -17.92 -30.50 -37.48
C LYS A 120 -17.19 -29.47 -36.62
N TYR A 121 -15.98 -29.13 -37.05
CA TYR A 121 -15.21 -27.90 -36.69
C TYR A 121 -15.64 -27.19 -35.42
N PHE A 122 -15.24 -27.68 -34.28
CA PHE A 122 -15.05 -26.81 -33.12
C PHE A 122 -13.65 -26.20 -33.20
N ALA A 123 -13.49 -24.94 -32.78
CA ALA A 123 -12.18 -24.35 -32.60
C ALA A 123 -11.31 -25.32 -31.78
N PRO A 124 -9.99 -25.44 -32.05
CA PRO A 124 -9.13 -26.35 -31.32
C PRO A 124 -9.35 -26.13 -29.81
N GLN A 125 -9.87 -27.16 -29.18
CA GLN A 125 -10.09 -27.13 -27.72
C GLN A 125 -8.70 -27.12 -27.10
N LEU A 126 -8.44 -26.14 -26.22
CA LEU A 126 -7.17 -26.09 -25.53
C LEU A 126 -6.98 -27.39 -24.74
N ALA A 127 -5.78 -27.95 -24.76
CA ALA A 127 -5.49 -29.12 -23.97
C ALA A 127 -5.68 -28.81 -22.47
N PRO A 128 -6.37 -29.67 -21.71
CA PRO A 128 -6.56 -29.46 -20.29
C PRO A 128 -5.21 -29.51 -19.56
N VAL A 129 -4.99 -28.53 -18.68
CA VAL A 129 -3.84 -28.50 -17.78
C VAL A 129 -4.38 -28.49 -16.35
N GLU A 130 -4.11 -29.59 -15.65
CA GLU A 130 -4.42 -29.72 -14.24
C GLU A 130 -3.12 -29.74 -13.44
N LEU A 131 -3.13 -29.13 -12.28
CA LEU A 131 -1.99 -29.16 -11.39
C LEU A 131 -2.40 -29.18 -9.91
N GLN A 132 -1.54 -29.78 -9.10
CA GLN A 132 -1.71 -29.82 -7.65
C GLN A 132 -0.44 -29.33 -6.96
N ILE A 133 -0.63 -28.49 -5.95
CA ILE A 133 0.45 -28.05 -5.07
C ILE A 133 0.20 -28.60 -3.68
N LYS A 134 1.25 -29.18 -3.11
CA LYS A 134 1.26 -29.70 -1.73
C LYS A 134 2.30 -28.95 -0.92
N ASN A 135 2.00 -28.75 0.36
CA ASN A 135 2.97 -28.23 1.32
C ASN A 135 4.03 -29.27 1.73
N ALA A 136 4.99 -28.89 2.55
CA ALA A 136 6.05 -29.79 3.04
C ALA A 136 5.53 -31.01 3.81
N ALA A 137 4.32 -30.93 4.42
CA ALA A 137 3.65 -32.05 5.09
C ALA A 137 2.94 -33.01 4.11
N GLY A 138 2.99 -32.73 2.79
CA GLY A 138 2.34 -33.52 1.75
C GLY A 138 0.83 -33.28 1.60
N GLN A 139 0.27 -32.29 2.29
CA GLN A 139 -1.14 -31.91 2.16
C GLN A 139 -1.35 -31.10 0.90
N THR A 140 -2.37 -31.45 0.09
CA THR A 140 -2.78 -30.64 -1.06
C THR A 140 -3.40 -29.34 -0.56
N ILE A 141 -2.80 -28.20 -0.94
CA ILE A 141 -3.25 -26.87 -0.55
C ILE A 141 -3.86 -26.09 -1.70
N LEU A 142 -3.52 -26.44 -2.95
CA LEU A 142 -4.06 -25.79 -4.15
C LEU A 142 -4.21 -26.81 -5.27
N THR A 143 -5.35 -26.79 -5.94
CA THR A 143 -5.61 -27.58 -7.16
C THR A 143 -6.13 -26.63 -8.24
N MET A 144 -5.42 -26.51 -9.37
CA MET A 144 -5.93 -25.87 -10.57
C MET A 144 -6.59 -26.95 -11.43
N ASN A 145 -7.86 -26.72 -11.76
CA ASN A 145 -8.66 -27.69 -12.50
C ASN A 145 -8.66 -27.41 -14.01
N ASP A 146 -8.47 -26.14 -14.39
CA ASP A 146 -8.60 -25.73 -15.78
C ASP A 146 -7.95 -24.36 -16.04
N TRP A 147 -7.66 -24.10 -17.30
CA TRP A 147 -7.24 -22.79 -17.81
C TRP A 147 -8.02 -22.43 -19.07
N SER A 148 -8.07 -21.16 -19.42
CA SER A 148 -8.79 -20.67 -20.59
C SER A 148 -8.01 -19.63 -21.35
N MET A 149 -8.20 -19.61 -22.67
CA MET A 149 -7.63 -18.65 -23.58
C MET A 149 -8.62 -18.44 -24.74
N ALA A 150 -9.55 -17.51 -24.59
CA ALA A 150 -10.62 -17.23 -25.54
C ALA A 150 -10.19 -16.14 -26.52
N PRO A 151 -10.14 -16.42 -27.84
CA PRO A 151 -9.76 -15.44 -28.86
C PRO A 151 -10.72 -14.26 -28.87
N GLN A 152 -10.17 -13.05 -28.98
CA GLN A 152 -10.94 -11.81 -29.14
C GLN A 152 -10.18 -10.78 -29.97
N THR A 153 -10.86 -9.71 -30.34
CA THR A 153 -10.24 -8.55 -31.00
C THR A 153 -10.62 -7.31 -30.19
N ILE A 154 -9.62 -6.59 -29.70
CA ILE A 154 -9.81 -5.33 -28.94
C ILE A 154 -9.05 -4.23 -29.69
N ASN A 155 -9.74 -3.15 -30.04
CA ASN A 155 -9.16 -2.01 -30.78
C ASN A 155 -8.42 -2.41 -32.07
N GLY A 156 -8.86 -3.48 -32.76
CA GLY A 156 -8.22 -4.01 -33.95
C GLY A 156 -7.06 -4.98 -33.69
N GLU A 157 -6.61 -5.14 -32.47
CA GLU A 157 -5.57 -6.10 -32.06
C GLU A 157 -6.19 -7.47 -31.76
N LYS A 158 -5.66 -8.54 -32.39
CA LYS A 158 -6.01 -9.91 -32.04
C LYS A 158 -5.32 -10.30 -30.74
N THR A 159 -6.08 -10.71 -29.75
CA THR A 159 -5.61 -11.08 -28.42
C THR A 159 -6.53 -12.12 -27.81
N TYR A 160 -6.37 -12.41 -26.52
CA TYR A 160 -7.18 -13.39 -25.83
C TYR A 160 -7.66 -12.86 -24.48
N GLN A 161 -8.85 -13.29 -24.05
CA GLN A 161 -9.20 -13.31 -22.64
C GLN A 161 -8.56 -14.57 -22.04
N VAL A 162 -7.83 -14.42 -20.94
CA VAL A 162 -7.10 -15.54 -20.33
C VAL A 162 -7.53 -15.75 -18.88
N GLY A 163 -7.50 -17.01 -18.42
CA GLY A 163 -7.91 -17.30 -17.03
C GLY A 163 -7.47 -18.66 -16.54
N ALA A 164 -7.53 -18.85 -15.23
CA ALA A 164 -7.35 -20.14 -14.56
C ALA A 164 -8.42 -20.34 -13.47
N THR A 165 -8.82 -21.58 -13.29
CA THR A 165 -9.83 -22.00 -12.32
C THR A 165 -9.24 -22.99 -11.32
N PHE A 166 -9.45 -22.72 -10.05
CA PHE A 166 -8.96 -23.49 -8.92
C PHE A 166 -10.13 -24.08 -8.11
N ALA A 167 -9.90 -25.21 -7.49
CA ALA A 167 -10.83 -25.76 -6.50
C ALA A 167 -10.88 -24.83 -5.29
N ALA A 168 -12.07 -24.65 -4.70
CA ALA A 168 -12.30 -23.82 -3.53
C ALA A 168 -13.01 -24.61 -2.42
N PRO A 169 -12.27 -25.33 -1.54
CA PRO A 169 -12.84 -26.02 -0.39
C PRO A 169 -13.73 -25.10 0.45
N ALA A 170 -14.79 -25.66 1.05
CA ALA A 170 -15.80 -24.88 1.76
C ALA A 170 -15.26 -24.09 2.97
N ASP A 171 -14.18 -24.59 3.56
CA ASP A 171 -13.49 -24.02 4.73
C ASP A 171 -12.30 -23.15 4.37
N GLU A 172 -12.18 -22.70 3.11
CA GLU A 172 -11.13 -21.82 2.66
C GLU A 172 -11.63 -20.38 2.53
N HIS A 173 -10.86 -19.43 3.02
CA HIS A 173 -11.11 -17.99 3.01
C HIS A 173 -10.05 -17.27 2.19
N TYR A 174 -10.41 -16.14 1.56
CA TYR A 174 -9.57 -15.41 0.62
C TYR A 174 -9.49 -13.92 0.98
N TYR A 175 -8.29 -13.33 0.92
CA TYR A 175 -8.02 -11.97 1.33
C TYR A 175 -7.10 -11.28 0.32
N GLY A 176 -7.06 -9.94 0.34
CA GLY A 176 -6.19 -9.15 -0.52
C GLY A 176 -6.88 -8.61 -1.75
N MET A 177 -6.26 -8.70 -2.92
CA MET A 177 -6.71 -8.17 -4.20
C MET A 177 -6.76 -6.65 -4.30
N GLY A 178 -6.13 -5.94 -3.34
CA GLY A 178 -6.07 -4.49 -3.30
C GLY A 178 -7.20 -3.85 -2.51
N GLN A 179 -7.50 -2.60 -2.84
CA GLN A 179 -8.57 -1.83 -2.24
C GLN A 179 -9.86 -2.06 -3.02
N ASN A 180 -10.89 -2.55 -2.33
CA ASN A 180 -12.17 -2.89 -2.94
C ASN A 180 -13.30 -2.09 -2.29
N GLN A 181 -13.98 -1.27 -3.08
CA GLN A 181 -15.07 -0.41 -2.63
C GLN A 181 -16.34 -1.15 -2.23
N GLU A 182 -16.60 -2.30 -2.83
CA GLU A 182 -17.81 -3.08 -2.58
C GLU A 182 -17.79 -3.78 -1.22
N SER A 183 -16.74 -3.60 -0.44
CA SER A 183 -16.65 -4.16 0.90
C SER A 183 -17.75 -3.59 1.80
N THR A 184 -18.75 -4.39 2.09
CA THR A 184 -19.88 -4.06 2.98
C THR A 184 -19.56 -4.32 4.46
N GLY A 185 -18.27 -4.18 4.87
CA GLY A 185 -17.79 -4.54 6.21
C GLY A 185 -17.32 -5.98 6.33
N ALA A 186 -17.44 -6.78 5.29
CA ALA A 186 -16.87 -8.12 5.23
C ALA A 186 -15.40 -8.06 4.77
N LEU A 187 -14.56 -8.84 5.40
CA LEU A 187 -13.14 -8.94 5.13
C LEU A 187 -12.83 -10.08 4.16
N ASP A 188 -13.50 -11.23 4.33
CA ASP A 188 -13.35 -12.38 3.47
C ASP A 188 -13.96 -12.14 2.09
N LEU A 189 -13.19 -12.38 1.06
CA LEU A 189 -13.62 -12.26 -0.33
C LEU A 189 -14.45 -13.46 -0.82
N ARG A 190 -14.55 -14.54 -0.05
CA ARG A 190 -15.31 -15.72 -0.41
C ARG A 190 -16.77 -15.38 -0.74
N GLY A 191 -17.27 -15.96 -1.82
CA GLY A 191 -18.64 -15.69 -2.31
C GLY A 191 -18.77 -14.42 -3.14
N ARG A 192 -17.67 -13.71 -3.41
CA ARG A 192 -17.63 -12.42 -4.12
C ARG A 192 -16.94 -12.53 -5.46
N THR A 193 -17.27 -11.57 -6.32
CA THR A 193 -16.54 -11.27 -7.54
C THR A 193 -15.90 -9.90 -7.38
N ILE A 194 -14.58 -9.83 -7.57
CA ILE A 194 -13.80 -8.60 -7.45
C ILE A 194 -13.29 -8.24 -8.83
N ASP A 195 -13.60 -7.06 -9.31
CA ASP A 195 -13.01 -6.49 -10.52
C ASP A 195 -11.71 -5.76 -10.13
N CYS A 196 -10.57 -6.45 -10.34
CA CYS A 196 -9.23 -5.92 -10.09
C CYS A 196 -8.82 -5.04 -11.26
N ALA A 197 -9.26 -3.80 -11.22
CA ALA A 197 -8.93 -2.72 -12.14
C ALA A 197 -8.81 -1.42 -11.33
N HIS A 198 -8.13 -0.41 -11.88
CA HIS A 198 -8.14 0.91 -11.29
C HIS A 198 -9.32 1.70 -11.85
N TRP A 199 -10.10 2.28 -11.00
CA TRP A 199 -11.15 3.22 -11.37
C TRP A 199 -11.61 4.02 -10.15
N TYR A 200 -11.97 5.27 -10.41
CA TYR A 200 -12.41 6.21 -9.40
C TYR A 200 -13.92 6.14 -9.25
N GLU A 201 -14.41 5.89 -8.05
CA GLU A 201 -15.83 5.99 -7.73
C GLU A 201 -16.03 6.35 -6.26
N ALA A 202 -16.34 7.64 -6.01
CA ALA A 202 -16.91 8.03 -4.73
C ALA A 202 -18.30 7.34 -4.57
N PRO A 203 -18.72 6.95 -3.38
CA PRO A 203 -18.41 7.56 -2.07
C PRO A 203 -17.48 6.77 -1.16
N ALA A 204 -17.09 5.56 -1.53
CA ALA A 204 -16.37 4.67 -0.60
C ALA A 204 -14.85 4.65 -0.82
N GLY A 205 -14.35 5.48 -1.72
CA GLY A 205 -12.96 5.52 -2.14
C GLY A 205 -12.76 4.86 -3.50
N GLU A 206 -11.53 4.74 -3.91
CA GLU A 206 -11.16 4.24 -5.21
C GLU A 206 -11.01 2.73 -5.24
N GLN A 207 -11.25 2.12 -6.39
CA GLN A 207 -10.87 0.74 -6.67
C GLN A 207 -9.40 0.69 -7.03
N VAL A 208 -8.59 -0.03 -6.24
CA VAL A 208 -7.15 -0.21 -6.48
C VAL A 208 -6.84 -1.69 -6.66
N CYS A 209 -6.27 -2.04 -7.80
CA CYS A 209 -5.91 -3.41 -8.13
C CYS A 209 -4.48 -3.75 -7.68
N VAL A 210 -4.36 -4.65 -6.71
CA VAL A 210 -3.10 -5.34 -6.40
C VAL A 210 -3.38 -6.84 -6.48
N PRO A 211 -3.10 -7.51 -7.62
CA PRO A 211 -3.54 -8.88 -7.87
C PRO A 211 -2.68 -9.91 -7.10
N PHE A 212 -2.67 -9.75 -5.78
CA PHE A 212 -2.11 -10.66 -4.80
C PHE A 212 -3.20 -11.10 -3.83
N MET A 213 -3.53 -12.39 -3.86
CA MET A 213 -4.51 -13.05 -3.00
C MET A 213 -3.80 -13.93 -1.98
N VAL A 214 -4.25 -13.89 -0.73
CA VAL A 214 -3.77 -14.74 0.36
C VAL A 214 -4.90 -15.66 0.81
N SER A 215 -4.60 -16.95 0.93
CA SER A 215 -5.53 -17.97 1.39
C SER A 215 -5.32 -18.34 2.87
N SER A 216 -6.41 -18.63 3.57
CA SER A 216 -6.38 -19.20 4.92
C SER A 216 -5.69 -20.58 4.99
N LYS A 217 -5.41 -21.22 3.84
CA LYS A 217 -4.67 -22.48 3.73
C LYS A 217 -3.15 -22.30 3.64
N SER A 218 -2.64 -21.12 4.07
CA SER A 218 -1.20 -20.81 4.15
C SER A 218 -0.49 -20.82 2.79
N TYR A 219 -1.15 -20.28 1.77
CA TYR A 219 -0.52 -19.95 0.50
C TYR A 219 -0.99 -18.58 -0.02
N GLY A 220 -0.20 -17.99 -0.93
CA GLY A 220 -0.57 -16.78 -1.67
C GLY A 220 -0.45 -17.01 -3.17
N ILE A 221 -1.35 -16.39 -3.95
CA ILE A 221 -1.26 -16.33 -5.42
C ILE A 221 -0.97 -14.90 -5.84
N VAL A 222 0.12 -14.70 -6.57
CA VAL A 222 0.40 -13.46 -7.30
C VAL A 222 0.01 -13.70 -8.76
N TRP A 223 -1.02 -13.01 -9.23
CA TRP A 223 -1.49 -13.10 -10.61
C TRP A 223 -0.76 -12.10 -11.48
N ASP A 224 0.03 -12.60 -12.43
CA ASP A 224 0.97 -11.83 -13.24
C ASP A 224 0.34 -11.39 -14.56
N ASN A 225 -0.65 -10.50 -14.48
CA ASN A 225 -1.31 -9.88 -15.64
C ASN A 225 -1.71 -8.43 -15.33
N ALA A 226 -1.35 -7.50 -16.21
CA ALA A 226 -1.54 -6.07 -16.01
C ALA A 226 -2.89 -5.52 -16.54
N SER A 227 -3.69 -6.35 -17.22
CA SER A 227 -5.03 -5.95 -17.65
C SER A 227 -6.05 -6.07 -16.52
N ALA A 228 -7.20 -5.44 -16.68
CA ALA A 228 -8.32 -5.65 -15.78
C ALA A 228 -8.58 -7.15 -15.59
N THR A 229 -8.64 -7.58 -14.34
CA THR A 229 -8.75 -9.00 -13.97
C THR A 229 -9.93 -9.19 -13.04
N ARG A 230 -10.84 -10.06 -13.41
CA ARG A 230 -11.93 -10.50 -12.53
C ARG A 230 -11.46 -11.65 -11.65
N PHE A 231 -11.55 -11.46 -10.36
CA PHE A 231 -11.31 -12.49 -9.35
C PHE A 231 -12.64 -13.01 -8.80
N ILE A 232 -12.91 -14.28 -8.99
CA ILE A 232 -14.12 -14.96 -8.50
C ILE A 232 -13.70 -15.83 -7.33
N ALA A 233 -14.16 -15.51 -6.12
CA ALA A 233 -13.68 -16.13 -4.88
C ALA A 233 -14.65 -17.18 -4.34
N GLY A 234 -14.35 -18.46 -4.47
CA GLY A 234 -15.07 -19.57 -3.83
C GLY A 234 -16.55 -19.73 -4.22
N ILE A 235 -16.97 -19.22 -5.39
CA ILE A 235 -18.34 -19.34 -5.87
C ILE A 235 -18.55 -20.73 -6.49
N ASN A 236 -19.57 -21.44 -6.05
CA ASN A 236 -19.88 -22.82 -6.53
C ASN A 236 -18.67 -23.77 -6.43
N GLY A 237 -17.88 -23.65 -5.34
CA GLY A 237 -16.71 -24.49 -5.11
C GLY A 237 -15.51 -24.20 -6.01
N ARG A 238 -15.48 -23.02 -6.65
CA ARG A 238 -14.42 -22.61 -7.57
C ARG A 238 -13.91 -21.20 -7.26
N THR A 239 -12.62 -21.03 -7.36
CA THR A 239 -11.95 -19.72 -7.41
C THR A 239 -11.34 -19.54 -8.79
N ALA A 240 -11.49 -18.35 -9.39
CA ALA A 240 -10.97 -18.11 -10.74
C ALA A 240 -10.38 -16.70 -10.87
N PHE A 241 -9.34 -16.59 -11.70
CA PHE A 241 -8.83 -15.34 -12.24
C PHE A 241 -9.12 -15.29 -13.74
N GLN A 242 -9.68 -14.18 -14.21
CA GLN A 242 -10.03 -13.94 -15.60
C GLN A 242 -9.56 -12.56 -16.02
N SER A 243 -8.48 -12.48 -16.80
CA SER A 243 -7.93 -11.22 -17.28
C SER A 243 -8.51 -10.85 -18.65
N LYS A 244 -8.86 -9.57 -18.81
CA LYS A 244 -9.45 -9.02 -20.05
C LYS A 244 -8.54 -9.25 -21.25
N VAL A 245 -7.22 -9.10 -21.09
CA VAL A 245 -6.23 -9.21 -22.20
C VAL A 245 -5.00 -9.99 -21.76
N GLY A 246 -4.56 -10.95 -22.57
CA GLY A 246 -3.30 -11.67 -22.36
C GLY A 246 -3.01 -12.69 -23.45
N GLU A 247 -1.75 -13.11 -23.58
CA GLU A 247 -1.29 -14.20 -24.47
C GLU A 247 -0.91 -15.45 -23.68
N ARG A 248 -0.99 -15.36 -22.33
CA ARG A 248 -0.65 -16.45 -21.42
C ARG A 248 -1.38 -16.30 -20.10
N VAL A 249 -1.57 -17.38 -19.40
CA VAL A 249 -1.84 -17.42 -17.97
C VAL A 249 -0.50 -17.48 -17.26
N SER A 250 -0.22 -16.57 -16.33
CA SER A 250 1.00 -16.57 -15.53
C SER A 250 0.67 -16.21 -14.09
N PHE A 251 1.13 -17.03 -13.14
CA PHE A 251 0.94 -16.78 -11.72
C PHE A 251 2.05 -17.43 -10.89
N PHE A 252 2.27 -16.85 -9.70
CA PHE A 252 3.17 -17.38 -8.70
C PHE A 252 2.36 -17.95 -7.55
N VAL A 253 2.85 -19.05 -6.98
CA VAL A 253 2.32 -19.60 -5.72
C VAL A 253 3.42 -19.53 -4.67
N ILE A 254 3.12 -18.86 -3.58
CA ILE A 254 3.97 -18.75 -2.39
C ILE A 254 3.38 -19.68 -1.33
N VAL A 255 4.16 -20.64 -0.84
CA VAL A 255 3.73 -21.59 0.19
C VAL A 255 4.55 -21.36 1.45
N ALA A 256 3.92 -21.31 2.61
CA ALA A 256 4.64 -21.11 3.87
C ALA A 256 3.88 -21.71 5.06
N ASP A 257 4.58 -21.92 6.19
CA ASP A 257 4.00 -22.49 7.41
C ASP A 257 3.19 -21.45 8.22
N ASN A 258 3.34 -20.17 7.90
CA ASN A 258 2.64 -19.07 8.56
C ASN A 258 2.49 -17.87 7.61
N ILE A 259 1.58 -16.99 7.97
CA ILE A 259 1.19 -15.84 7.14
C ILE A 259 2.35 -14.85 6.92
N ASP A 260 3.19 -14.60 7.93
CA ASP A 260 4.32 -13.66 7.77
C ASP A 260 5.36 -14.17 6.76
N ALA A 261 5.56 -15.48 6.69
CA ALA A 261 6.46 -16.08 5.72
C ALA A 261 5.90 -16.02 4.28
N ILE A 262 4.57 -15.92 4.09
CA ILE A 262 3.96 -15.61 2.79
C ILE A 262 4.36 -14.19 2.36
N TYR A 263 4.27 -13.20 3.26
CA TYR A 263 4.69 -11.82 2.96
C TYR A 263 6.19 -11.71 2.71
N SER A 264 7.01 -12.50 3.40
CA SER A 264 8.45 -12.58 3.11
C SER A 264 8.70 -13.12 1.69
N GLY A 265 7.92 -14.09 1.24
CA GLY A 265 7.92 -14.59 -0.13
C GLY A 265 7.47 -13.53 -1.13
N TYR A 266 6.39 -12.80 -0.82
CA TYR A 266 5.91 -11.69 -1.64
C TYR A 266 6.95 -10.58 -1.77
N ALA A 267 7.58 -10.17 -0.66
CA ALA A 267 8.65 -9.18 -0.67
C ALA A 267 9.89 -9.65 -1.46
N ARG A 268 10.19 -10.95 -1.46
CA ARG A 268 11.24 -11.53 -2.31
C ARG A 268 10.90 -11.41 -3.78
N LEU A 269 9.65 -11.63 -4.19
CA LEU A 269 9.21 -11.48 -5.58
C LEU A 269 9.14 -10.03 -6.03
N THR A 270 8.65 -9.14 -5.19
CA THR A 270 8.20 -7.80 -5.59
C THR A 270 9.02 -6.66 -4.99
N GLY A 271 9.97 -6.96 -4.12
CA GLY A 271 10.79 -6.00 -3.40
C GLY A 271 10.30 -5.72 -1.98
N LYS A 272 11.24 -5.38 -1.11
CA LYS A 272 10.97 -5.06 0.29
C LYS A 272 10.28 -3.70 0.44
N THR A 273 9.42 -3.58 1.43
CA THR A 273 8.87 -2.30 1.89
C THR A 273 9.94 -1.52 2.67
N PRO A 274 10.42 -0.35 2.22
CA PRO A 274 11.40 0.44 2.96
C PRO A 274 10.84 0.98 4.29
N ILE A 275 11.71 1.34 5.22
CA ILE A 275 11.31 2.13 6.39
C ILE A 275 11.20 3.59 5.94
N PRO A 276 10.01 4.22 6.03
CA PRO A 276 9.85 5.62 5.64
C PRO A 276 10.57 6.56 6.62
N PRO A 277 10.74 7.84 6.29
CA PRO A 277 11.17 8.84 7.26
C PRO A 277 10.31 8.81 8.51
N LYS A 278 10.90 9.04 9.67
CA LYS A 278 10.16 8.98 10.96
C LYS A 278 8.98 9.94 11.01
N ALA A 279 9.06 11.08 10.29
CA ALA A 279 7.98 12.05 10.13
C ALA A 279 6.68 11.45 9.53
N ALA A 280 6.77 10.37 8.76
CA ALA A 280 5.61 9.66 8.20
C ALA A 280 4.70 9.02 9.27
N PHE A 281 5.20 8.83 10.49
CA PHE A 281 4.45 8.23 11.59
C PHE A 281 3.79 9.27 12.51
N GLY A 282 4.12 10.57 12.37
CA GLY A 282 3.44 11.66 13.03
C GLY A 282 2.17 12.11 12.30
N LEU A 283 1.63 13.25 12.69
CA LEU A 283 0.47 13.86 12.06
C LEU A 283 0.87 14.53 10.74
N ILE A 284 0.11 14.24 9.69
CA ILE A 284 0.16 14.91 8.38
C ILE A 284 -1.07 15.81 8.28
N GLN A 285 -0.85 17.14 8.33
CA GLN A 285 -1.91 18.15 8.21
C GLN A 285 -2.09 18.54 6.75
N SER A 286 -3.27 18.36 6.22
CA SER A 286 -3.63 18.63 4.84
C SER A 286 -5.06 19.13 4.71
N LYS A 287 -5.34 19.88 3.66
CA LYS A 287 -6.70 20.20 3.15
C LYS A 287 -6.63 20.63 1.68
N ALA A 288 -7.72 20.54 0.98
CA ALA A 288 -7.91 21.07 -0.36
C ALA A 288 -8.69 22.41 -0.27
N ARG A 289 -8.03 23.58 -0.17
CA ARG A 289 -6.56 23.84 -0.20
C ARG A 289 -6.17 24.96 0.77
N TYR A 290 -4.88 25.19 0.98
CA TYR A 290 -4.38 26.47 1.46
C TYR A 290 -4.27 27.41 0.27
N ASP A 291 -4.94 28.56 0.34
CA ASP A 291 -5.04 29.55 -0.75
C ASP A 291 -3.90 30.58 -0.73
N SER A 292 -3.03 30.52 0.26
CA SER A 292 -1.86 31.39 0.36
C SER A 292 -0.76 30.79 1.24
N GLN A 293 0.46 31.26 1.01
CA GLN A 293 1.63 30.96 1.83
C GLN A 293 1.38 31.28 3.31
N ASP A 294 0.78 32.46 3.59
CA ASP A 294 0.50 32.89 4.95
C ASP A 294 -0.54 32.01 5.64
N ALA A 295 -1.57 31.56 4.93
CA ALA A 295 -2.59 30.66 5.48
C ALA A 295 -1.97 29.31 5.88
N LEU A 296 -1.09 28.73 5.07
CA LEU A 296 -0.38 27.49 5.38
C LEU A 296 0.54 27.66 6.59
N LEU A 297 1.34 28.73 6.63
CA LEU A 297 2.25 29.01 7.73
C LEU A 297 1.52 29.32 9.04
N GLU A 298 0.36 30.00 8.99
CA GLU A 298 -0.44 30.29 10.18
C GLU A 298 -0.98 29.02 10.85
N VAL A 299 -1.37 28.04 10.05
CA VAL A 299 -1.78 26.72 10.58
C VAL A 299 -0.59 26.05 11.28
N ALA A 300 0.58 25.99 10.66
CA ALA A 300 1.78 25.39 11.27
C ALA A 300 2.16 26.11 12.59
N LYS A 301 2.15 27.44 12.60
CA LYS A 301 2.41 28.27 13.80
C LYS A 301 1.35 28.04 14.88
N THR A 302 0.11 27.76 14.49
CA THR A 302 -0.97 27.51 15.46
C THR A 302 -0.80 26.16 16.15
N TYR A 303 -0.41 25.10 15.41
CA TYR A 303 0.00 23.83 16.03
C TYR A 303 1.10 24.05 17.08
N GLN A 304 2.12 24.82 16.74
CA GLN A 304 3.21 25.14 17.65
C GLN A 304 2.74 25.92 18.90
N ARG A 305 1.92 26.98 18.70
CA ARG A 305 1.36 27.78 19.84
C ARG A 305 0.47 26.95 20.76
N LYS A 306 -0.32 26.03 20.19
CA LYS A 306 -1.20 25.15 20.98
C LYS A 306 -0.47 23.95 21.58
N GLN A 307 0.81 23.77 21.22
CA GLN A 307 1.61 22.62 21.63
C GLN A 307 0.98 21.28 21.21
N TYR A 308 0.38 21.25 20.03
CA TYR A 308 -0.08 20.04 19.38
C TYR A 308 1.03 19.50 18.48
N PRO A 309 1.39 18.22 18.59
CA PRO A 309 2.38 17.63 17.71
C PRO A 309 2.02 17.73 16.23
N LEU A 310 3.03 17.93 15.41
CA LEU A 310 2.90 17.96 13.95
C LEU A 310 4.23 17.59 13.31
N ASP A 311 4.20 16.81 12.23
CA ASP A 311 5.39 16.50 11.44
C ASP A 311 5.37 17.06 10.03
N VAL A 312 4.20 17.05 9.37
CA VAL A 312 4.12 17.34 7.93
C VAL A 312 2.99 18.32 7.62
N MET A 313 3.32 19.35 6.86
CA MET A 313 2.34 20.21 6.19
C MET A 313 2.24 19.84 4.71
N VAL A 314 1.03 19.84 4.16
CA VAL A 314 0.78 19.48 2.76
C VAL A 314 0.27 20.69 2.00
N LEU A 315 0.91 20.99 0.87
CA LEU A 315 0.42 21.92 -0.14
C LEU A 315 -0.29 21.13 -1.23
N ASP A 316 -1.61 21.22 -1.26
CA ASP A 316 -2.46 20.55 -2.22
C ASP A 316 -2.65 21.38 -3.50
N TRP A 317 -3.33 20.83 -4.47
CA TRP A 317 -3.55 21.30 -5.84
C TRP A 317 -3.94 22.81 -5.94
N PHE A 318 -3.95 23.33 -7.18
CA PHE A 318 -4.19 24.76 -7.50
C PHE A 318 -3.21 25.78 -6.85
N TYR A 319 -2.06 25.33 -6.34
CA TYR A 319 -0.96 26.24 -6.02
C TYR A 319 -0.21 26.68 -7.28
N TRP A 320 -0.47 26.06 -8.42
CA TRP A 320 0.08 26.36 -9.74
C TRP A 320 -0.78 27.39 -10.48
N THR A 321 -0.18 28.04 -11.50
CA THR A 321 -0.94 28.97 -12.36
C THR A 321 -1.90 28.23 -13.30
N ARG A 322 -1.58 26.97 -13.68
CA ARG A 322 -2.36 26.13 -14.57
C ARG A 322 -1.97 24.64 -14.36
N MET A 323 -2.90 23.76 -14.56
CA MET A 323 -2.64 22.29 -14.50
C MET A 323 -1.57 21.90 -15.53
N GLY A 324 -0.52 21.21 -15.07
CA GLY A 324 0.62 20.81 -15.90
C GLY A 324 1.58 21.93 -16.29
N GLN A 325 1.43 23.12 -15.71
CA GLN A 325 2.38 24.21 -15.91
C GLN A 325 3.70 23.96 -15.18
N MET A 326 3.69 23.08 -14.19
CA MET A 326 4.84 22.77 -13.33
C MET A 326 5.49 24.05 -12.79
N ASP A 327 4.67 24.92 -12.17
CA ASP A 327 5.10 26.17 -11.54
C ASP A 327 4.41 26.38 -10.20
N ILE A 328 4.85 27.37 -9.46
CA ILE A 328 4.19 27.82 -8.22
C ILE A 328 3.65 29.22 -8.48
N ASN A 329 2.36 29.45 -8.20
CA ASN A 329 1.69 30.72 -8.41
C ASN A 329 2.27 31.82 -7.48
N PRO A 330 3.02 32.79 -7.99
CA PRO A 330 3.67 33.78 -7.14
C PRO A 330 2.69 34.76 -6.49
N ALA A 331 1.43 34.83 -6.93
CA ALA A 331 0.42 35.66 -6.30
C ALA A 331 -0.07 35.05 -4.97
N GLU A 332 -0.07 33.72 -4.84
CA GLU A 332 -0.50 33.01 -3.65
C GLU A 332 0.69 32.54 -2.79
N PHE A 333 1.79 32.16 -3.43
CA PHE A 333 3.02 31.66 -2.80
C PHE A 333 4.22 32.45 -3.32
N PRO A 334 4.42 33.70 -2.83
CA PRO A 334 5.43 34.61 -3.37
C PRO A 334 6.88 34.20 -3.09
N ASP A 335 7.12 33.42 -2.02
CA ASP A 335 8.46 32.96 -1.63
C ASP A 335 8.38 31.55 -1.02
N PRO A 336 8.23 30.51 -1.86
CA PRO A 336 8.12 29.13 -1.39
C PRO A 336 9.40 28.61 -0.71
N ASP A 337 10.58 29.16 -1.05
CA ASP A 337 11.84 28.82 -0.38
C ASP A 337 11.81 29.28 1.08
N ALA A 338 11.42 30.54 1.33
CA ALA A 338 11.29 31.08 2.69
C ALA A 338 10.16 30.37 3.46
N MET A 339 9.07 29.98 2.79
CA MET A 339 7.99 29.20 3.41
C MET A 339 8.53 27.87 3.92
N ASN A 340 9.15 27.07 3.07
CA ASN A 340 9.70 25.78 3.44
C ASN A 340 10.80 25.89 4.50
N LYS A 341 11.65 26.93 4.40
CA LYS A 341 12.62 27.21 5.46
C LYS A 341 11.95 27.45 6.82
N GLN A 342 10.86 28.21 6.88
CA GLN A 342 10.13 28.43 8.14
C GLN A 342 9.54 27.13 8.69
N LEU A 343 9.01 26.25 7.82
CA LEU A 343 8.52 24.92 8.23
C LEU A 343 9.66 24.08 8.82
N HIS A 344 10.82 24.06 8.15
CA HIS A 344 11.99 23.33 8.63
C HIS A 344 12.53 23.91 9.96
N ASP A 345 12.54 25.22 10.14
CA ASP A 345 12.94 25.87 11.39
C ASP A 345 11.99 25.47 12.56
N MET A 346 10.74 25.11 12.28
CA MET A 346 9.79 24.55 13.23
C MET A 346 9.93 23.04 13.44
N GLY A 347 10.85 22.36 12.72
CA GLY A 347 11.04 20.90 12.75
C GLY A 347 10.01 20.14 11.92
N LEU A 348 9.33 20.80 11.00
CA LEU A 348 8.31 20.19 10.13
C LEU A 348 8.88 19.85 8.76
N LYS A 349 8.21 18.93 8.07
CA LYS A 349 8.42 18.55 6.67
C LYS A 349 7.27 19.07 5.81
N SER A 350 7.51 19.18 4.50
CA SER A 350 6.48 19.58 3.55
C SER A 350 6.29 18.55 2.44
N ILE A 351 5.01 18.32 2.10
CA ILE A 351 4.58 17.55 0.93
C ILE A 351 3.91 18.49 -0.04
N VAL A 352 4.11 18.31 -1.35
CA VAL A 352 3.46 19.09 -2.40
C VAL A 352 2.80 18.18 -3.43
N SER A 353 1.54 18.47 -3.79
CA SER A 353 0.75 17.70 -4.76
C SER A 353 1.26 17.95 -6.18
N ILE A 354 1.49 16.90 -6.95
CA ILE A 354 1.93 16.97 -8.35
C ILE A 354 1.08 15.98 -9.16
N TRP A 355 0.47 16.48 -10.23
CA TRP A 355 -0.46 15.71 -11.04
C TRP A 355 0.16 15.28 -12.37
N PRO A 356 -0.18 14.10 -12.92
CA PRO A 356 0.34 13.60 -14.19
C PRO A 356 -0.38 14.19 -15.43
N ARG A 357 -1.16 15.27 -15.26
CA ARG A 357 -1.99 15.90 -16.28
C ARG A 357 -1.42 17.22 -16.77
N PHE A 358 -1.65 17.50 -18.06
CA PHE A 358 -1.16 18.70 -18.75
C PHE A 358 -2.29 19.28 -19.58
N GLU A 359 -2.85 20.43 -19.17
CA GLU A 359 -3.82 21.16 -20.00
C GLU A 359 -3.20 21.55 -21.35
N THR A 360 -3.99 21.54 -22.44
CA THR A 360 -3.53 21.93 -23.78
C THR A 360 -2.94 23.32 -23.84
N ALA A 361 -3.37 24.20 -22.95
CA ALA A 361 -2.84 25.56 -22.81
C ALA A 361 -1.62 25.65 -21.88
N SER A 362 -1.14 24.55 -21.28
CA SER A 362 0.09 24.56 -20.48
C SER A 362 1.31 24.71 -21.39
N ARG A 363 2.38 25.31 -20.85
CA ARG A 363 3.63 25.54 -21.61
C ARG A 363 4.27 24.25 -22.12
N TYR A 364 3.97 23.11 -21.49
CA TYR A 364 4.62 21.84 -21.78
C TYR A 364 3.79 20.90 -22.66
N PHE A 365 2.50 21.16 -22.88
CA PHE A 365 1.65 20.25 -23.64
C PHE A 365 2.20 19.95 -25.03
N ASN A 366 2.53 20.99 -25.82
CA ASN A 366 3.04 20.81 -27.18
C ASN A 366 4.39 20.09 -27.23
N GLU A 367 5.24 20.31 -26.24
CA GLU A 367 6.51 19.60 -26.10
C GLU A 367 6.28 18.11 -25.85
N LEU A 368 5.44 17.78 -24.87
CA LEU A 368 5.11 16.40 -24.51
C LEU A 368 4.42 15.65 -25.64
N ASP A 369 3.48 16.33 -26.34
CA ASP A 369 2.78 15.77 -27.48
C ASP A 369 3.75 15.45 -28.63
N SER A 370 4.61 16.40 -28.99
CA SER A 370 5.58 16.23 -30.07
C SER A 370 6.64 15.16 -29.81
N LYS A 371 6.98 14.94 -28.53
CA LYS A 371 7.89 13.87 -28.08
C LYS A 371 7.22 12.52 -27.91
N GLY A 372 5.90 12.42 -28.03
CA GLY A 372 5.14 11.19 -27.77
C GLY A 372 5.18 10.76 -26.31
N TYR A 373 5.17 11.71 -25.37
CA TYR A 373 5.23 11.48 -23.92
C TYR A 373 3.83 11.47 -23.26
N LEU A 374 2.77 11.76 -24.04
CA LEU A 374 1.39 11.67 -23.60
C LEU A 374 0.74 10.40 -24.16
N LEU A 375 -0.26 9.88 -23.45
CA LEU A 375 -1.12 8.83 -23.98
C LEU A 375 -1.72 9.25 -25.32
N LYS A 376 -1.93 8.28 -26.22
CA LYS A 376 -2.47 8.47 -27.57
C LYS A 376 -3.78 7.71 -27.73
N ASP A 377 -4.69 8.26 -28.53
CA ASP A 377 -5.83 7.49 -29.04
C ASP A 377 -5.43 6.61 -30.23
N LYS A 378 -6.38 5.87 -30.79
CA LYS A 378 -6.19 5.01 -31.97
C LYS A 378 -5.74 5.77 -33.23
N ASP A 379 -5.96 7.10 -33.29
CA ASP A 379 -5.59 7.96 -34.42
C ASP A 379 -4.23 8.65 -34.17
N GLY A 380 -3.56 8.32 -33.06
CA GLY A 380 -2.25 8.83 -32.67
C GLY A 380 -2.26 10.25 -32.10
N LYS A 381 -3.43 10.74 -31.69
CA LYS A 381 -3.57 12.04 -31.05
C LYS A 381 -3.34 11.90 -29.54
N SER A 382 -2.64 12.87 -28.95
CA SER A 382 -2.63 13.09 -27.51
C SER A 382 -3.97 13.67 -27.13
N VAL A 383 -4.86 12.81 -26.72
CA VAL A 383 -6.24 13.21 -26.50
C VAL A 383 -6.42 13.59 -25.07
N ASP A 384 -7.12 14.47 -25.17
CA ASP A 384 -8.04 15.12 -24.44
C ASP A 384 -9.47 14.68 -24.76
N GLY A 385 -10.11 14.21 -23.82
CA GLY A 385 -11.48 13.69 -23.86
C GLY A 385 -11.84 13.16 -22.50
N LEU A 386 -10.89 13.24 -21.58
CA LEU A 386 -11.18 12.90 -20.19
C LEU A 386 -11.95 14.08 -19.60
N PRO A 387 -13.22 13.89 -19.25
CA PRO A 387 -14.00 14.95 -18.62
C PRO A 387 -13.35 15.30 -17.28
N PHE A 388 -12.49 16.30 -17.33
CA PHE A 388 -11.99 16.89 -16.10
C PHE A 388 -13.08 17.77 -15.50
N ARG A 389 -13.20 17.82 -14.16
CA ARG A 389 -14.22 18.57 -13.41
C ARG A 389 -14.42 20.04 -13.82
N PHE A 390 -13.61 20.56 -14.74
CA PHE A 390 -13.53 21.97 -15.07
C PHE A 390 -13.59 22.28 -16.58
N ASP A 391 -14.15 21.40 -17.41
CA ASP A 391 -14.31 21.58 -18.88
C ASP A 391 -12.99 21.94 -19.60
N ARG A 392 -11.88 21.56 -19.04
CA ARG A 392 -10.54 21.87 -19.58
C ARG A 392 -9.96 20.64 -20.25
N THR A 393 -9.36 20.92 -21.39
CA THR A 393 -8.78 19.91 -22.24
C THR A 393 -7.29 19.69 -21.92
N GLY A 394 -6.84 18.45 -21.81
CA GLY A 394 -5.44 18.12 -21.50
C GLY A 394 -5.04 16.69 -21.84
N GLY A 395 -3.80 16.37 -21.75
CA GLY A 395 -3.21 15.05 -21.93
C GLY A 395 -2.68 14.48 -20.62
N LEU A 396 -2.61 13.16 -20.59
CA LEU A 396 -2.06 12.39 -19.50
C LEU A 396 -0.66 11.88 -19.88
N ILE A 397 0.32 12.02 -18.99
CA ILE A 397 1.66 11.50 -19.25
C ILE A 397 1.65 9.97 -19.38
N ASP A 398 2.49 9.43 -20.26
CA ASP A 398 2.69 7.99 -20.40
C ASP A 398 3.83 7.50 -19.50
N PRO A 399 3.55 6.90 -18.33
CA PRO A 399 4.60 6.43 -17.43
C PRO A 399 5.25 5.13 -17.93
N THR A 400 4.73 4.49 -18.97
CA THR A 400 5.36 3.33 -19.56
C THR A 400 6.56 3.72 -20.44
N ASN A 401 6.59 4.98 -20.90
CA ASN A 401 7.72 5.57 -21.61
C ASN A 401 8.81 6.04 -20.62
N PRO A 402 10.04 5.44 -20.64
CA PRO A 402 11.11 5.82 -19.73
C PRO A 402 11.54 7.28 -19.85
N GLN A 403 11.50 7.84 -21.07
CA GLN A 403 11.86 9.23 -21.32
C GLN A 403 10.81 10.19 -20.77
N ALA A 404 9.53 9.81 -20.85
CA ALA A 404 8.44 10.58 -20.25
C ALA A 404 8.55 10.61 -18.71
N ARG A 405 8.88 9.46 -18.08
CA ARG A 405 9.15 9.42 -16.62
C ARG A 405 10.33 10.31 -16.22
N ALA A 406 11.43 10.26 -16.97
CA ALA A 406 12.61 11.10 -16.71
C ALA A 406 12.27 12.58 -16.85
N TRP A 407 11.56 12.95 -17.92
CA TRP A 407 11.09 14.30 -18.16
C TRP A 407 10.19 14.81 -17.01
N PHE A 408 9.22 14.00 -16.58
CA PHE A 408 8.33 14.36 -15.49
C PHE A 408 9.09 14.60 -14.18
N TRP A 409 10.00 13.70 -13.85
CA TRP A 409 10.85 13.84 -12.67
C TRP A 409 11.71 15.08 -12.70
N ASP A 410 12.41 15.33 -13.81
CA ASP A 410 13.29 16.50 -13.93
C ASP A 410 12.55 17.81 -13.74
N HIS A 411 11.35 17.93 -14.33
CA HIS A 411 10.53 19.14 -14.20
C HIS A 411 9.88 19.26 -12.80
N ALA A 412 9.44 18.17 -12.20
CA ALA A 412 8.94 18.16 -10.82
C ALA A 412 10.04 18.56 -9.83
N ARG A 413 11.26 18.02 -10.02
CA ARG A 413 12.43 18.36 -9.20
C ARG A 413 12.80 19.84 -9.36
N ASP A 414 13.04 20.28 -10.59
CA ASP A 414 13.66 21.58 -10.87
C ASP A 414 12.72 22.76 -10.66
N ASN A 415 11.42 22.58 -10.91
CA ASN A 415 10.44 23.67 -10.87
C ASN A 415 9.59 23.68 -9.57
N ILE A 416 9.56 22.57 -8.81
CA ILE A 416 8.71 22.47 -7.62
C ILE A 416 9.53 22.04 -6.39
N LEU A 417 10.13 20.86 -6.42
CA LEU A 417 10.80 20.30 -5.22
C LEU A 417 12.07 21.07 -4.85
N SER A 418 12.74 21.72 -5.82
CA SER A 418 13.91 22.56 -5.58
C SER A 418 13.63 23.77 -4.68
N HIS A 419 12.36 24.17 -4.52
CA HIS A 419 11.92 25.22 -3.60
C HIS A 419 11.84 24.77 -2.13
N GLY A 420 12.56 23.69 -1.78
CA GLY A 420 12.68 23.22 -0.40
C GLY A 420 11.59 22.24 0.04
N PHE A 421 10.68 21.83 -0.83
CA PHE A 421 9.74 20.75 -0.50
C PHE A 421 10.48 19.44 -0.27
N ASP A 422 10.07 18.71 0.79
CA ASP A 422 10.71 17.46 1.16
C ASP A 422 10.24 16.29 0.29
N TYR A 423 8.93 16.22 0.01
CA TYR A 423 8.31 15.04 -0.59
C TYR A 423 7.20 15.40 -1.58
N PRO A 424 7.04 14.62 -2.66
CA PRO A 424 5.91 14.75 -3.58
C PRO A 424 4.67 13.97 -3.09
N TRP A 425 3.51 14.50 -3.40
CA TRP A 425 2.25 13.79 -3.43
C TRP A 425 1.84 13.58 -4.90
N LEU A 426 1.82 12.34 -5.34
CA LEU A 426 1.40 11.96 -6.68
C LEU A 426 -0.08 11.60 -6.63
N ASP A 427 -0.91 12.55 -6.98
CA ASP A 427 -2.35 12.37 -7.11
C ASP A 427 -2.70 11.89 -8.52
N GLU A 428 -3.92 11.36 -8.73
CA GLU A 428 -4.38 10.75 -9.99
C GLU A 428 -3.43 9.67 -10.55
N THR A 429 -2.91 8.83 -9.69
CA THR A 429 -2.01 7.74 -10.09
C THR A 429 -2.71 6.49 -10.60
N GLU A 430 -4.03 6.43 -10.59
CA GLU A 430 -4.82 5.31 -11.12
C GLU A 430 -4.86 5.23 -12.65
N PRO A 431 -4.73 6.22 -13.49
CA PRO A 431 -5.37 7.51 -13.60
C PRO A 431 -6.86 7.39 -13.85
N ASP A 432 -7.57 8.40 -13.40
CA ASP A 432 -9.02 8.48 -13.56
C ASP A 432 -9.42 8.36 -15.04
N LEU A 433 -10.26 7.37 -15.36
CA LEU A 433 -10.92 7.24 -16.67
C LEU A 433 -9.99 7.26 -17.91
N VAL A 434 -9.05 6.31 -18.03
CA VAL A 434 -8.47 6.06 -19.34
C VAL A 434 -9.51 5.31 -20.20
N PRO A 435 -10.11 5.96 -21.22
CA PRO A 435 -11.13 5.31 -22.03
C PRO A 435 -10.57 4.11 -22.79
N ASP A 436 -11.46 3.18 -23.14
CA ASP A 436 -11.15 2.14 -24.12
C ASP A 436 -10.61 2.77 -25.42
N GLY A 437 -9.58 2.18 -25.98
CA GLY A 437 -8.96 2.66 -27.22
C GLY A 437 -7.81 3.63 -27.06
N PHE A 438 -7.31 3.84 -25.84
CA PHE A 438 -6.05 4.54 -25.61
C PHE A 438 -4.84 3.62 -25.63
N PHE A 439 -3.68 4.19 -25.90
CA PHE A 439 -2.43 3.49 -26.04
C PHE A 439 -1.32 4.17 -25.21
N TYR A 440 -0.63 3.35 -24.46
CA TYR A 440 0.70 3.62 -23.91
C TYR A 440 1.76 3.31 -24.98
N SER A 441 2.99 3.76 -24.78
CA SER A 441 4.11 3.44 -25.66
C SER A 441 4.41 1.94 -25.79
N ILE A 442 4.00 1.14 -24.80
CA ILE A 442 4.18 -0.32 -24.79
C ILE A 442 2.96 -1.10 -25.31
N GLY A 443 1.84 -0.44 -25.64
CA GLY A 443 0.62 -1.08 -26.14
C GLY A 443 -0.66 -0.50 -25.59
N SER A 444 -1.79 -1.19 -25.82
CA SER A 444 -3.11 -0.68 -25.46
C SER A 444 -3.31 -0.52 -23.95
N ALA A 445 -4.12 0.46 -23.56
CA ALA A 445 -4.52 0.65 -22.16
C ALA A 445 -5.29 -0.58 -21.62
N ASP A 446 -6.10 -1.24 -22.47
CA ASP A 446 -6.76 -2.48 -22.09
C ASP A 446 -5.80 -3.56 -21.54
N ARG A 447 -4.56 -3.55 -22.02
CA ARG A 447 -3.52 -4.51 -21.63
C ARG A 447 -2.70 -4.06 -20.42
N TYR A 448 -2.43 -2.75 -20.28
CA TYR A 448 -1.37 -2.24 -19.40
C TYR A 448 -1.83 -1.20 -18.39
N HIS A 449 -3.13 -0.88 -18.33
CA HIS A 449 -3.63 0.21 -17.51
C HIS A 449 -3.23 0.09 -16.03
N ASN A 450 -3.34 -1.10 -15.44
CA ASN A 450 -3.01 -1.33 -14.04
C ASN A 450 -1.52 -1.09 -13.69
N LEU A 451 -0.64 -0.92 -14.69
CA LEU A 451 0.78 -0.59 -14.45
C LEU A 451 1.03 0.88 -14.17
N PHE A 452 0.07 1.76 -14.49
CA PHE A 452 0.28 3.21 -14.37
C PHE A 452 0.81 3.62 -13.00
N PRO A 453 0.16 3.26 -11.85
CA PRO A 453 0.62 3.68 -10.54
C PRO A 453 2.03 3.19 -10.22
N LEU A 454 2.36 1.94 -10.54
CA LEU A 454 3.69 1.40 -10.28
C LEU A 454 4.76 2.19 -11.03
N LEU A 455 4.61 2.35 -12.36
CA LEU A 455 5.64 2.93 -13.20
C LEU A 455 5.79 4.43 -12.99
N HIS A 456 4.68 5.13 -12.71
CA HIS A 456 4.71 6.57 -12.40
C HIS A 456 5.43 6.83 -11.08
N VAL A 457 5.03 6.13 -10.02
CA VAL A 457 5.65 6.27 -8.69
C VAL A 457 7.11 5.82 -8.69
N GLU A 458 7.46 4.73 -9.40
CA GLU A 458 8.86 4.29 -9.54
C GLU A 458 9.74 5.33 -10.24
N GLY A 459 9.21 5.99 -11.29
CA GLY A 459 9.93 7.07 -11.96
C GLY A 459 10.38 8.15 -10.99
N VAL A 460 9.46 8.61 -10.14
CA VAL A 460 9.72 9.63 -9.12
C VAL A 460 10.61 9.09 -8.00
N ALA A 461 10.34 7.87 -7.49
CA ALA A 461 11.14 7.27 -6.42
C ALA A 461 12.61 7.07 -6.83
N ASN A 462 12.85 6.63 -8.06
CA ASN A 462 14.19 6.47 -8.60
C ASN A 462 14.89 7.83 -8.75
N GLY A 463 14.16 8.84 -9.24
CA GLY A 463 14.66 10.19 -9.32
C GLY A 463 15.06 10.76 -7.95
N MET A 464 14.23 10.58 -6.93
CA MET A 464 14.54 11.01 -5.56
C MET A 464 15.80 10.31 -5.01
N ARG A 465 15.96 9.00 -5.25
CA ARG A 465 17.17 8.26 -4.82
C ARG A 465 18.44 8.79 -5.46
N VAL A 466 18.38 9.22 -6.72
CA VAL A 466 19.52 9.84 -7.41
C VAL A 466 19.78 11.26 -6.90
N TRP A 467 18.72 12.03 -6.66
CA TRP A 467 18.84 13.43 -6.22
C TRP A 467 19.32 13.56 -4.77
N ARG A 468 18.81 12.72 -3.88
CA ARG A 468 19.13 12.73 -2.44
C ARG A 468 19.46 11.31 -1.94
N PRO A 469 20.59 10.71 -2.39
CA PRO A 469 20.87 9.28 -2.16
C PRO A 469 21.03 8.90 -0.69
N GLU A 470 21.44 9.84 0.15
CA GLU A 470 21.62 9.62 1.58
C GLU A 470 20.32 9.77 2.41
N GLN A 471 19.22 10.20 1.77
CA GLN A 471 17.95 10.49 2.46
C GLN A 471 16.88 9.48 2.06
N ARG A 472 16.02 9.15 3.02
CA ARG A 472 14.81 8.39 2.76
C ARG A 472 13.83 9.23 1.96
N GLY A 473 13.39 8.69 0.84
CA GLY A 473 12.26 9.25 0.10
C GLY A 473 10.94 8.93 0.79
N LEU A 474 9.98 9.81 0.59
CA LEU A 474 8.57 9.58 0.89
C LEU A 474 7.76 10.07 -0.31
N ILE A 475 6.78 9.30 -0.72
CA ILE A 475 5.81 9.66 -1.75
C ILE A 475 4.44 9.38 -1.19
N LEU A 476 3.49 10.28 -1.36
CA LEU A 476 2.09 9.99 -1.12
C LEU A 476 1.48 9.62 -2.48
N SER A 477 0.87 8.44 -2.62
CA SER A 477 0.29 7.95 -3.88
C SER A 477 -1.12 7.42 -3.68
N ARG A 478 -2.03 7.80 -4.61
CA ARG A 478 -3.45 7.40 -4.53
C ARG A 478 -3.67 5.94 -4.90
N ALA A 479 -2.93 5.40 -5.85
CA ALA A 479 -3.08 4.03 -6.30
C ALA A 479 -1.78 3.22 -6.21
N ALA A 480 -1.92 1.89 -6.24
CA ALA A 480 -0.84 0.92 -6.16
C ALA A 480 -1.07 -0.24 -7.13
N TYR A 481 -0.02 -0.96 -7.44
CA TYR A 481 -0.02 -2.23 -8.17
C TYR A 481 0.97 -3.19 -7.53
N LEU A 482 1.12 -4.42 -8.05
CA LEU A 482 2.15 -5.38 -7.60
C LEU A 482 3.52 -4.71 -7.52
N GLY A 483 4.16 -4.78 -6.38
CA GLY A 483 5.49 -4.22 -6.16
C GLY A 483 5.53 -2.74 -5.78
N SER A 484 4.40 -2.03 -5.74
CA SER A 484 4.38 -0.61 -5.36
C SER A 484 4.95 -0.33 -3.97
N GLN A 485 4.87 -1.28 -3.03
CA GLN A 485 5.45 -1.12 -1.68
C GLN A 485 6.96 -0.87 -1.70
N ARG A 486 7.71 -1.35 -2.73
CA ARG A 486 9.17 -1.15 -2.84
C ARG A 486 9.59 0.29 -3.10
N THR A 487 8.64 1.13 -3.53
CA THR A 487 8.89 2.55 -3.78
C THR A 487 9.04 3.37 -2.49
N GLY A 488 8.53 2.86 -1.36
CA GLY A 488 8.46 3.58 -0.08
C GLY A 488 7.28 4.56 -0.01
N ALA A 489 6.32 4.43 -0.93
CA ALA A 489 5.14 5.28 -0.91
C ALA A 489 4.20 4.95 0.25
N LEU A 490 3.53 6.00 0.76
CA LEU A 490 2.32 5.92 1.56
C LEU A 490 1.13 5.95 0.63
N PHE A 491 0.09 5.18 0.95
CA PHE A 491 -1.13 5.08 0.16
C PHE A 491 -2.34 5.50 0.98
N TRP A 492 -3.37 6.02 0.32
CA TRP A 492 -4.64 6.34 0.98
C TRP A 492 -5.84 5.90 0.12
N SER A 493 -7.01 5.88 0.74
CA SER A 493 -8.24 5.34 0.14
C SER A 493 -8.92 6.22 -0.90
N SER A 494 -8.28 7.33 -1.32
CA SER A 494 -8.86 8.31 -2.25
C SER A 494 -10.01 9.15 -1.65
N ASP A 495 -10.81 9.76 -2.49
CA ASP A 495 -11.84 10.75 -2.18
C ASP A 495 -13.09 10.10 -1.61
N ILE A 496 -13.18 9.99 -0.30
CA ILE A 496 -14.27 9.32 0.41
C ILE A 496 -15.27 10.31 1.01
N ASN A 497 -16.52 9.87 1.15
CA ASN A 497 -17.56 10.70 1.75
C ASN A 497 -17.33 10.91 3.26
N PRO A 498 -17.68 12.09 3.80
CA PRO A 498 -17.70 12.35 5.24
C PRO A 498 -18.95 11.71 5.87
N SER A 499 -18.98 10.39 5.98
CA SER A 499 -20.12 9.65 6.49
C SER A 499 -19.72 8.48 7.39
N TRP A 500 -20.62 8.08 8.29
CA TRP A 500 -20.45 6.90 9.14
C TRP A 500 -20.31 5.61 8.32
N GLU A 501 -21.04 5.52 7.21
CA GLU A 501 -20.94 4.40 6.29
C GLU A 501 -19.55 4.31 5.65
N ALA A 502 -19.02 5.45 5.17
CA ALA A 502 -17.66 5.48 4.62
C ALA A 502 -16.62 5.11 5.69
N LEU A 503 -16.71 5.64 6.92
CA LEU A 503 -15.83 5.27 8.02
C LEU A 503 -15.85 3.76 8.28
N SER A 504 -17.04 3.16 8.33
CA SER A 504 -17.17 1.72 8.61
C SER A 504 -16.51 0.86 7.52
N ARG A 505 -16.60 1.28 6.25
CA ARG A 505 -16.00 0.58 5.11
C ARG A 505 -14.48 0.72 5.04
N GLN A 506 -13.91 1.79 5.62
CA GLN A 506 -12.46 1.98 5.61
C GLN A 506 -11.69 0.87 6.35
N ILE A 507 -12.30 0.23 7.35
CA ILE A 507 -11.62 -0.80 8.14
C ILE A 507 -11.33 -2.05 7.28
N PRO A 508 -12.33 -2.76 6.71
CA PRO A 508 -12.08 -3.93 5.88
C PRO A 508 -11.34 -3.59 4.58
N THR A 509 -11.56 -2.39 4.02
CA THR A 509 -10.82 -1.89 2.85
C THR A 509 -9.32 -1.81 3.14
N GLY A 510 -8.93 -1.18 4.24
CA GLY A 510 -7.53 -1.10 4.66
C GLY A 510 -6.93 -2.45 4.99
N LEU A 511 -7.70 -3.36 5.59
CA LEU A 511 -7.25 -4.71 5.90
C LEU A 511 -6.99 -5.54 4.63
N ASN A 512 -7.80 -5.42 3.59
CA ASN A 512 -7.55 -6.08 2.30
C ASN A 512 -6.38 -5.41 1.55
N MET A 513 -6.24 -4.09 1.62
CA MET A 513 -5.09 -3.41 1.02
C MET A 513 -3.77 -3.84 1.69
N THR A 514 -3.73 -3.91 3.02
CA THR A 514 -2.55 -4.40 3.74
C THR A 514 -2.32 -5.91 3.53
N ALA A 515 -3.39 -6.70 3.41
CA ALA A 515 -3.30 -8.11 3.02
C ALA A 515 -2.72 -8.30 1.60
N SER A 516 -2.83 -7.28 0.74
CA SER A 516 -2.19 -7.27 -0.59
C SER A 516 -0.71 -6.86 -0.57
N GLY A 517 -0.09 -6.73 0.62
CA GLY A 517 1.32 -6.37 0.78
C GLY A 517 1.61 -4.87 0.80
N ILE A 518 0.59 -4.02 0.83
CA ILE A 518 0.72 -2.56 0.93
C ILE A 518 0.69 -2.16 2.42
N ALA A 519 1.85 -2.10 3.06
CA ALA A 519 1.94 -1.96 4.52
C ALA A 519 1.63 -0.55 5.05
N TYR A 520 1.89 0.50 4.26
CA TYR A 520 1.69 1.90 4.67
C TYR A 520 0.46 2.47 3.98
N TRP A 521 -0.69 2.25 4.60
CA TRP A 521 -1.99 2.70 4.12
C TRP A 521 -2.67 3.59 5.16
N GLY A 522 -3.50 4.50 4.71
CA GLY A 522 -4.35 5.36 5.52
C GLY A 522 -5.58 5.81 4.75
N ASN A 523 -6.26 6.80 5.26
CA ASN A 523 -7.40 7.45 4.61
C ASN A 523 -7.45 8.94 4.95
N ASP A 524 -8.36 9.65 4.29
CA ASP A 524 -8.65 11.03 4.60
C ASP A 524 -9.53 11.09 5.83
N ILE A 525 -8.93 11.41 6.99
CA ILE A 525 -9.65 11.44 8.26
C ILE A 525 -10.73 12.52 8.19
N GLY A 526 -11.96 12.10 8.46
CA GLY A 526 -13.14 12.92 8.36
C GLY A 526 -13.82 12.89 6.98
N GLY A 527 -13.27 12.12 6.01
CA GLY A 527 -13.71 12.09 4.61
C GLY A 527 -13.18 13.28 3.81
N TRP A 528 -13.00 13.10 2.49
CA TRP A 528 -12.51 14.16 1.60
C TRP A 528 -13.63 15.03 1.03
N GLN A 529 -14.75 14.43 0.59
CA GLN A 529 -15.83 15.14 -0.09
C GLN A 529 -16.37 16.31 0.75
N SER A 530 -16.89 17.32 0.08
CA SER A 530 -17.63 18.42 0.73
C SER A 530 -18.78 17.88 1.58
N LEU A 531 -19.02 18.51 2.72
CA LEU A 531 -20.11 18.09 3.60
C LEU A 531 -21.47 18.14 2.90
N PRO A 532 -22.32 17.13 3.07
CA PRO A 532 -23.69 17.17 2.56
C PRO A 532 -24.45 18.39 3.09
N GLN A 533 -25.28 19.01 2.26
CA GLN A 533 -26.09 20.17 2.65
C GLN A 533 -27.27 19.84 3.59
N THR A 534 -27.55 18.56 3.78
CA THR A 534 -28.65 18.10 4.65
C THR A 534 -28.17 17.04 5.60
N SER A 535 -28.24 17.29 6.91
CA SER A 535 -28.05 16.25 7.91
C SER A 535 -29.31 15.41 8.08
N SER A 536 -29.19 14.11 8.03
CA SER A 536 -30.19 13.18 8.54
C SER A 536 -29.87 12.86 10.00
N ALA A 537 -29.93 13.84 10.90
CA ALA A 537 -29.69 13.65 12.33
C ALA A 537 -30.75 12.71 12.90
N LEU A 538 -30.45 11.42 12.92
CA LEU A 538 -31.32 10.40 13.54
C LEU A 538 -31.08 10.29 15.06
N LYS A 539 -29.92 10.78 15.56
CA LYS A 539 -29.54 10.75 16.99
C LYS A 539 -28.92 12.09 17.39
N ALA A 540 -29.05 12.45 18.65
CA ALA A 540 -28.34 13.60 19.19
C ALA A 540 -26.82 13.34 19.18
N PRO A 541 -25.98 14.27 18.67
CA PRO A 541 -24.54 14.10 18.67
C PRO A 541 -23.97 14.09 20.08
N LEU A 542 -22.90 13.32 20.31
CA LEU A 542 -22.19 13.28 21.61
C LEU A 542 -21.32 14.51 21.86
N ILE A 543 -21.01 15.26 20.81
CA ILE A 543 -20.25 16.51 20.85
C ILE A 543 -21.19 17.65 20.44
N ASP A 544 -21.23 18.70 21.26
CA ASP A 544 -22.02 19.90 20.96
C ASP A 544 -21.45 20.60 19.69
N PRO A 545 -22.21 20.69 18.61
CA PRO A 545 -21.78 21.32 17.39
C PRO A 545 -21.70 22.84 17.44
N THR A 546 -22.29 23.48 18.46
CA THR A 546 -22.39 24.96 18.52
C THR A 546 -21.07 25.67 18.72
N GLY A 547 -20.01 24.97 19.15
CA GLY A 547 -18.67 25.51 19.28
C GLY A 547 -17.77 25.30 18.07
N ALA A 548 -18.25 24.59 17.04
CA ALA A 548 -17.47 24.31 15.86
C ALA A 548 -17.59 25.44 14.83
N SER A 549 -16.53 25.67 14.07
CA SER A 549 -16.46 26.70 13.04
C SER A 549 -17.38 26.39 11.84
N ASP A 550 -17.25 27.11 10.76
CA ASP A 550 -18.07 27.06 9.52
C ASP A 550 -18.38 25.66 8.96
N VAL A 551 -17.67 24.65 9.41
CA VAL A 551 -17.88 23.24 9.04
C VAL A 551 -19.20 22.69 9.57
N VAL A 552 -19.70 23.20 10.69
CA VAL A 552 -20.82 22.62 11.46
C VAL A 552 -22.18 23.15 11.04
N GLY A 553 -22.25 24.27 10.36
CA GLY A 553 -23.52 24.89 9.97
C GLY A 553 -24.42 24.02 9.08
N GLN A 554 -23.95 22.87 8.61
CA GLN A 554 -24.63 22.01 7.64
C GLN A 554 -24.78 20.55 8.07
N ASN A 555 -24.01 20.08 9.07
CA ASN A 555 -24.07 18.68 9.53
C ASN A 555 -23.74 18.58 11.04
N ASN A 556 -24.75 18.39 11.86
CA ASN A 556 -24.64 18.44 13.33
C ASN A 556 -23.83 17.28 13.94
N ASP A 557 -23.62 16.18 13.22
CA ASP A 557 -22.89 15.01 13.71
C ASP A 557 -21.42 14.99 13.27
N TYR A 558 -21.01 15.90 12.42
CA TYR A 558 -19.67 15.88 11.85
C TYR A 558 -18.53 16.00 12.88
N PRO A 559 -18.60 16.83 13.95
CA PRO A 559 -17.57 16.84 14.97
C PRO A 559 -17.40 15.50 15.69
N GLU A 560 -18.49 14.75 15.92
CA GLU A 560 -18.44 13.40 16.45
C GLU A 560 -17.82 12.43 15.46
N LEU A 561 -18.26 12.46 14.19
CA LEU A 561 -17.71 11.64 13.12
C LEU A 561 -16.20 11.86 12.94
N PHE A 562 -15.78 13.13 12.88
CA PHE A 562 -14.35 13.47 12.75
C PHE A 562 -13.54 12.97 13.96
N THR A 563 -14.09 13.11 15.17
CA THR A 563 -13.44 12.63 16.39
C THR A 563 -13.25 11.11 16.36
N ARG A 564 -14.31 10.35 16.06
CA ARG A 564 -14.23 8.89 15.94
C ARG A 564 -13.30 8.44 14.82
N TRP A 565 -13.28 9.18 13.72
CA TRP A 565 -12.36 8.90 12.61
C TRP A 565 -10.91 9.18 12.98
N PHE A 566 -10.64 10.25 13.74
CA PHE A 566 -9.29 10.55 14.21
C PHE A 566 -8.80 9.55 15.27
N GLU A 567 -9.68 9.06 16.13
CA GLU A 567 -9.39 7.94 17.03
C GLU A 567 -8.92 6.70 16.25
N TYR A 568 -9.66 6.33 15.21
CA TYR A 568 -9.27 5.26 14.29
C TYR A 568 -7.95 5.58 13.59
N GLY A 569 -7.81 6.78 13.05
CA GLY A 569 -6.60 7.25 12.37
C GLY A 569 -5.33 7.18 13.23
N THR A 570 -5.46 7.37 14.55
CA THR A 570 -4.35 7.23 15.50
C THR A 570 -3.72 5.82 15.47
N PHE A 571 -4.50 4.81 15.12
CA PHE A 571 -4.09 3.41 14.99
C PHE A 571 -4.04 2.93 13.53
N LEU A 572 -3.81 3.83 12.59
CA LEU A 572 -3.45 3.51 11.21
C LEU A 572 -1.94 3.62 10.98
N PRO A 573 -1.39 2.95 9.96
CA PRO A 573 -0.01 3.17 9.54
C PRO A 573 0.30 4.64 9.26
N THR A 574 -0.60 5.34 8.56
CA THR A 574 -0.50 6.76 8.23
C THR A 574 -1.61 7.56 8.93
N LEU A 575 -1.24 8.62 9.66
CA LEU A 575 -2.18 9.54 10.31
C LEU A 575 -2.23 10.84 9.50
N ARG A 576 -3.25 10.99 8.64
CA ARG A 576 -3.43 12.19 7.79
C ARG A 576 -4.84 12.74 7.92
N VAL A 577 -4.97 14.01 8.29
CA VAL A 577 -6.22 14.76 8.13
C VAL A 577 -6.24 15.41 6.75
N HIS A 578 -7.35 15.29 6.03
CA HIS A 578 -7.52 15.90 4.71
C HIS A 578 -9.00 16.09 4.39
N GLY A 579 -9.35 17.01 3.49
CA GLY A 579 -10.71 17.18 3.00
C GLY A 579 -10.91 18.44 2.19
N ASP A 580 -11.93 18.41 1.32
CA ASP A 580 -12.42 19.55 0.53
C ASP A 580 -13.36 20.41 1.38
N ARG A 581 -12.77 21.12 2.37
CA ARG A 581 -13.48 22.02 3.27
C ARG A 581 -12.55 23.07 3.84
N LYS A 582 -13.15 24.14 4.36
CA LYS A 582 -12.41 25.30 4.87
C LYS A 582 -11.44 24.93 6.00
N HIS A 583 -11.83 24.00 6.87
CA HIS A 583 -11.07 23.60 8.06
C HIS A 583 -10.99 22.08 8.19
N THR A 584 -9.77 21.59 8.47
CA THR A 584 -9.44 20.21 8.83
C THR A 584 -8.58 20.15 10.08
N GLU A 585 -8.26 21.31 10.64
CA GLU A 585 -7.36 21.45 11.77
C GLU A 585 -8.04 20.98 13.07
N LEU A 586 -7.26 20.42 14.01
CA LEU A 586 -7.80 19.78 15.22
C LEU A 586 -8.67 20.70 16.10
N TRP A 587 -8.47 22.01 16.03
CA TRP A 587 -9.25 23.02 16.79
C TRP A 587 -10.53 23.48 16.10
N ALA A 588 -10.84 22.95 14.93
CA ALA A 588 -11.95 23.44 14.12
C ALA A 588 -13.32 22.90 14.52
N PHE A 589 -13.37 21.89 15.42
CA PHE A 589 -14.57 21.08 15.68
C PHE A 589 -15.18 21.32 17.06
N GLY A 590 -14.84 22.46 17.69
CA GLY A 590 -15.30 22.85 19.02
C GLY A 590 -14.44 22.33 20.17
N PRO A 591 -14.54 22.95 21.38
CA PRO A 591 -13.59 22.71 22.47
C PRO A 591 -13.56 21.26 22.98
N ALA A 592 -14.70 20.58 22.98
CA ALA A 592 -14.78 19.19 23.43
C ALA A 592 -14.05 18.25 22.46
N ALA A 593 -14.28 18.40 21.15
CA ALA A 593 -13.58 17.65 20.13
C ALA A 593 -12.08 17.98 20.12
N GLU A 594 -11.72 19.26 20.16
CA GLU A 594 -10.33 19.71 20.20
C GLU A 594 -9.53 19.04 21.31
N THR A 595 -10.10 18.93 22.53
CA THR A 595 -9.44 18.27 23.66
C THR A 595 -9.14 16.80 23.34
N ILE A 596 -10.12 16.07 22.81
CA ILE A 596 -9.99 14.65 22.48
C ILE A 596 -8.97 14.45 21.37
N LEU A 597 -9.08 15.25 20.30
CA LEU A 597 -8.18 15.18 19.15
C LEU A 597 -6.72 15.45 19.56
N ALA A 598 -6.48 16.46 20.41
CA ALA A 598 -5.16 16.76 20.92
C ALA A 598 -4.58 15.63 21.81
N ASP A 599 -5.43 14.94 22.58
CA ASP A 599 -4.99 13.82 23.41
C ASP A 599 -4.63 12.60 22.57
N TYR A 600 -5.39 12.29 21.50
CA TYR A 600 -5.07 11.22 20.57
C TYR A 600 -3.85 11.53 19.71
N ASP A 601 -3.67 12.78 19.30
CA ASP A 601 -2.45 13.21 18.62
C ASP A 601 -1.22 13.00 19.51
N LYS A 602 -1.26 13.46 20.76
CA LYS A 602 -0.19 13.21 21.74
C LYS A 602 0.02 11.71 22.02
N LEU A 603 -1.05 10.91 22.05
CA LEU A 603 -0.95 9.46 22.19
C LEU A 603 -0.19 8.85 21.00
N ARG A 604 -0.50 9.27 19.76
CA ARG A 604 0.19 8.85 18.54
C ARG A 604 1.70 9.07 18.67
N TYR A 605 2.11 10.28 19.10
CA TYR A 605 3.53 10.58 19.25
C TYR A 605 4.20 9.76 20.35
N ARG A 606 3.50 9.49 21.44
CA ARG A 606 4.02 8.62 22.51
C ARG A 606 4.19 7.17 22.07
N LEU A 607 3.43 6.73 21.06
CA LEU A 607 3.52 5.39 20.49
C LEU A 607 4.55 5.29 19.35
N ILE A 608 5.21 6.36 18.93
CA ILE A 608 6.20 6.31 17.82
C ILE A 608 7.29 5.26 18.06
N PRO A 609 7.87 5.04 19.25
CA PRO A 609 8.86 3.96 19.43
C PRO A 609 8.29 2.57 19.11
N TYR A 610 7.03 2.32 19.43
CA TYR A 610 6.33 1.09 19.07
C TYR A 610 6.07 0.99 17.56
N LEU A 611 5.57 2.07 16.96
CA LEU A 611 5.26 2.14 15.52
C LEU A 611 6.51 2.00 14.67
N TYR A 612 7.56 2.70 15.02
CA TYR A 612 8.81 2.69 14.27
C TYR A 612 9.53 1.33 14.35
N SER A 613 9.45 0.67 15.50
CA SER A 613 9.91 -0.72 15.65
C SER A 613 9.05 -1.68 14.82
N SER A 614 7.74 -1.44 14.72
CA SER A 614 6.83 -2.23 13.86
C SER A 614 7.14 -2.03 12.38
N ALA A 615 7.52 -0.81 11.97
CA ALA A 615 7.98 -0.54 10.60
C ALA A 615 9.30 -1.28 10.27
N LYS A 616 10.21 -1.38 11.23
CA LYS A 616 11.42 -2.23 11.07
C LYS A 616 11.05 -3.70 10.90
N ALA A 617 10.11 -4.21 11.67
CA ALA A 617 9.62 -5.57 11.51
C ALA A 617 8.98 -5.80 10.13
N THR A 618 8.23 -4.81 9.61
CA THR A 618 7.70 -4.85 8.23
C THR A 618 8.82 -4.86 7.18
N PHE A 619 9.85 -4.04 7.33
CA PHE A 619 11.01 -4.05 6.43
C PHE A 619 11.73 -5.41 6.41
N ASP A 620 11.83 -6.07 7.57
CA ASP A 620 12.51 -7.36 7.69
C ASP A 620 11.69 -8.52 7.12
N SER A 621 10.37 -8.52 7.36
CA SER A 621 9.48 -9.65 7.05
C SER A 621 8.57 -9.43 5.83
N GLY A 622 8.34 -8.21 5.40
CA GLY A 622 7.29 -7.86 4.43
C GLY A 622 5.88 -7.82 5.01
N ALA A 623 5.67 -8.36 6.22
CA ALA A 623 4.34 -8.43 6.81
C ALA A 623 3.84 -7.05 7.30
N PRO A 624 2.57 -6.69 7.06
CA PRO A 624 2.03 -5.42 7.51
C PRO A 624 1.85 -5.37 9.03
N PHE A 625 1.85 -4.18 9.61
CA PHE A 625 1.55 -4.00 11.04
C PHE A 625 0.12 -3.52 11.34
N MET A 626 -0.67 -3.08 10.35
CA MET A 626 -2.13 -3.10 10.41
C MET A 626 -2.58 -4.47 9.88
N ARG A 627 -3.10 -5.32 10.76
CA ARG A 627 -3.25 -6.76 10.52
C ARG A 627 -4.68 -7.21 10.79
N ALA A 628 -5.28 -7.90 9.83
CA ALA A 628 -6.55 -8.58 10.08
C ALA A 628 -6.36 -9.66 11.14
N LEU A 629 -7.39 -9.91 11.95
CA LEU A 629 -7.30 -10.84 13.08
C LEU A 629 -6.94 -12.27 12.65
N TRP A 630 -7.40 -12.72 11.49
CA TRP A 630 -7.06 -14.06 10.95
C TRP A 630 -5.54 -14.26 10.74
N MET A 631 -4.76 -13.20 10.55
CA MET A 631 -3.30 -13.31 10.38
C MET A 631 -2.59 -13.74 11.67
N ASP A 632 -3.13 -13.35 12.82
CA ASP A 632 -2.56 -13.64 14.14
C ASP A 632 -3.27 -14.77 14.88
N PHE A 633 -4.51 -15.07 14.48
CA PHE A 633 -5.39 -16.08 15.10
C PHE A 633 -6.02 -17.03 14.07
N PRO A 634 -5.20 -17.71 13.22
CA PRO A 634 -5.70 -18.51 12.09
C PRO A 634 -6.56 -19.71 12.50
N ASN A 635 -6.48 -20.12 13.76
CA ASN A 635 -7.25 -21.25 14.30
C ASN A 635 -8.57 -20.84 14.97
N ASP A 636 -8.90 -19.55 14.95
CA ASP A 636 -10.14 -19.02 15.51
C ASP A 636 -11.14 -18.73 14.37
N PRO A 637 -12.20 -19.54 14.20
CA PRO A 637 -13.10 -19.40 13.06
C PRO A 637 -13.93 -18.09 13.08
N GLN A 638 -14.06 -17.45 14.26
CA GLN A 638 -14.81 -16.19 14.37
C GLN A 638 -14.12 -15.00 13.68
N VAL A 639 -12.81 -15.08 13.46
CA VAL A 639 -12.04 -13.97 12.92
C VAL A 639 -11.86 -14.01 11.41
N SER A 640 -12.32 -15.07 10.74
CA SER A 640 -12.13 -15.25 9.29
C SER A 640 -12.76 -14.12 8.45
N ASP A 641 -13.93 -13.63 8.87
CA ASP A 641 -14.65 -12.54 8.19
C ASP A 641 -14.87 -11.32 9.09
N LEU A 642 -14.08 -11.16 10.14
CA LEU A 642 -14.23 -10.05 11.08
C LEU A 642 -13.43 -8.83 10.61
N GLY A 643 -14.10 -7.95 9.87
CA GLY A 643 -13.52 -6.72 9.29
C GLY A 643 -13.79 -5.44 10.09
N THR A 644 -14.34 -5.52 11.32
CA THR A 644 -14.71 -4.35 12.13
C THR A 644 -13.69 -4.00 13.21
N GLU A 645 -12.65 -4.84 13.35
CA GLU A 645 -11.58 -4.69 14.33
C GLU A 645 -10.33 -5.41 13.82
N TYR A 646 -9.15 -5.03 14.32
CA TYR A 646 -7.89 -5.49 13.79
C TYR A 646 -6.74 -5.39 14.82
N MET A 647 -5.61 -6.06 14.54
CA MET A 647 -4.37 -5.87 15.28
C MET A 647 -3.56 -4.70 14.71
N PHE A 648 -3.10 -3.82 15.60
CA PHE A 648 -2.13 -2.79 15.28
C PHE A 648 -0.77 -3.16 15.89
N GLY A 649 0.14 -3.58 15.03
CA GLY A 649 1.28 -4.39 15.43
C GLY A 649 0.84 -5.72 16.03
N ARG A 650 1.61 -6.24 16.97
CA ARG A 650 1.33 -7.52 17.65
C ARG A 650 0.64 -7.34 19.00
N ALA A 651 0.58 -6.10 19.49
CA ALA A 651 0.13 -5.83 20.84
C ALA A 651 -1.34 -5.40 20.90
N PHE A 652 -1.76 -4.46 20.05
CA PHE A 652 -3.05 -3.81 20.17
C PHE A 652 -4.14 -4.43 19.30
N LEU A 653 -5.29 -4.73 19.89
CA LEU A 653 -6.54 -4.95 19.19
C LEU A 653 -7.33 -3.65 19.24
N VAL A 654 -7.69 -3.15 18.07
CA VAL A 654 -8.39 -1.86 17.86
C VAL A 654 -9.77 -2.15 17.31
N ALA A 655 -10.82 -1.64 17.96
CA ALA A 655 -12.21 -1.81 17.54
C ALA A 655 -12.89 -0.45 17.34
N PRO A 656 -12.75 0.21 16.16
CA PRO A 656 -13.26 1.57 15.94
C PRO A 656 -14.78 1.66 16.10
N VAL A 657 -15.24 2.79 16.64
CA VAL A 657 -16.66 3.12 16.72
C VAL A 657 -17.10 3.73 15.37
N THR A 658 -18.10 3.13 14.75
CA THR A 658 -18.51 3.44 13.38
C THR A 658 -19.98 3.84 13.24
N GLU A 659 -20.64 4.14 14.35
CA GLU A 659 -22.03 4.59 14.38
C GLU A 659 -22.21 5.84 15.24
N GLN A 660 -23.03 6.76 14.75
CA GLN A 660 -23.36 7.98 15.46
C GLN A 660 -24.00 7.69 16.83
N GLY A 661 -23.56 8.42 17.86
CA GLY A 661 -24.11 8.34 19.23
C GLY A 661 -23.87 7.00 19.92
N GLN A 662 -22.97 6.18 19.40
CA GLN A 662 -22.64 4.88 19.99
C GLN A 662 -21.73 5.06 21.21
N VAL A 663 -22.22 4.66 22.40
CA VAL A 663 -21.49 4.74 23.67
C VAL A 663 -21.10 3.36 24.25
N GLN A 664 -21.48 2.30 23.57
CA GLN A 664 -21.07 0.93 23.84
C GLN A 664 -20.77 0.23 22.52
N LYS A 665 -19.83 -0.71 22.52
CA LYS A 665 -19.47 -1.51 21.36
C LYS A 665 -19.27 -2.96 21.72
N ASP A 666 -19.78 -3.84 20.89
CA ASP A 666 -19.45 -5.26 20.94
C ASP A 666 -18.08 -5.47 20.25
N VAL A 667 -17.20 -6.17 20.96
CA VAL A 667 -15.82 -6.47 20.53
C VAL A 667 -15.60 -7.97 20.69
N TYR A 668 -15.07 -8.61 19.69
CA TYR A 668 -14.61 -9.99 19.76
C TYR A 668 -13.17 -10.03 20.26
N LEU A 669 -12.93 -10.72 21.31
CA LEU A 669 -11.58 -10.98 21.81
C LEU A 669 -11.11 -12.35 21.31
N PRO A 670 -10.18 -12.45 20.35
CA PRO A 670 -9.71 -13.72 19.79
C PRO A 670 -9.23 -14.72 20.85
N SER A 671 -9.46 -15.99 20.56
CA SER A 671 -9.12 -17.12 21.44
C SER A 671 -7.60 -17.38 21.50
N GLY A 672 -7.16 -18.20 22.48
CA GLY A 672 -5.75 -18.60 22.64
C GLY A 672 -4.89 -17.60 23.39
N THR A 673 -5.46 -16.53 23.91
CA THR A 673 -4.80 -15.52 24.74
C THR A 673 -5.81 -14.80 25.63
N SER A 674 -5.33 -14.02 26.59
CA SER A 674 -6.15 -13.05 27.32
C SER A 674 -5.81 -11.62 26.86
N TRP A 675 -6.65 -10.68 27.22
CA TRP A 675 -6.62 -9.30 26.78
C TRP A 675 -6.79 -8.34 27.95
N THR A 676 -6.08 -7.25 27.93
CA THR A 676 -6.21 -6.18 28.93
C THR A 676 -6.77 -4.92 28.25
N ASN A 677 -7.87 -4.39 28.75
CA ASN A 677 -8.39 -3.10 28.29
C ASN A 677 -7.33 -2.01 28.56
N TYR A 678 -6.93 -1.29 27.54
CA TYR A 678 -5.86 -0.28 27.61
C TYR A 678 -6.17 0.88 28.56
N TRP A 679 -7.46 1.23 28.70
CA TRP A 679 -7.91 2.38 29.48
C TRP A 679 -8.15 2.06 30.96
N THR A 680 -8.71 0.88 31.23
CA THR A 680 -9.14 0.48 32.59
C THR A 680 -8.19 -0.51 33.26
N ASN A 681 -7.31 -1.16 32.51
CA ASN A 681 -6.49 -2.31 32.93
C ASN A 681 -7.29 -3.57 33.30
N GLU A 682 -8.58 -3.61 33.00
CA GLU A 682 -9.41 -4.79 33.25
C GLU A 682 -9.00 -5.93 32.30
N LYS A 683 -8.92 -7.15 32.84
CA LYS A 683 -8.53 -8.34 32.10
C LYS A 683 -9.74 -9.17 31.64
N TYR A 684 -9.63 -9.67 30.40
CA TYR A 684 -10.63 -10.50 29.75
C TYR A 684 -9.98 -11.75 29.17
N THR A 685 -10.67 -12.88 29.32
CA THR A 685 -10.30 -14.11 28.59
C THR A 685 -10.78 -14.01 27.15
N GLY A 686 -9.94 -14.38 26.19
CA GLY A 686 -10.32 -14.45 24.76
C GLY A 686 -11.30 -15.56 24.42
N GLY A 687 -11.70 -15.64 23.15
CA GLY A 687 -12.65 -16.61 22.58
C GLY A 687 -14.12 -16.19 22.79
N LYS A 688 -14.42 -14.92 22.96
CA LYS A 688 -15.80 -14.44 23.21
C LYS A 688 -16.04 -13.00 22.78
N TRP A 689 -17.28 -12.70 22.49
CA TRP A 689 -17.78 -11.35 22.39
C TRP A 689 -17.98 -10.73 23.77
N ILE A 690 -17.64 -9.44 23.89
CA ILE A 690 -17.90 -8.63 25.08
C ILE A 690 -18.49 -7.28 24.64
N THR A 691 -19.39 -6.74 25.43
CA THR A 691 -19.89 -5.36 25.27
C THR A 691 -19.09 -4.46 26.20
N VAL A 692 -18.46 -3.42 25.66
CA VAL A 692 -17.64 -2.48 26.43
C VAL A 692 -18.14 -1.07 26.27
N ALA A 693 -17.88 -0.22 27.27
CA ALA A 693 -18.12 1.22 27.16
C ALA A 693 -17.23 1.82 26.06
N ALA A 694 -17.80 2.69 25.26
CA ALA A 694 -17.13 3.42 24.19
C ALA A 694 -17.51 4.92 24.25
N PRO A 695 -17.20 5.61 25.36
CA PRO A 695 -17.45 7.05 25.44
C PRO A 695 -16.66 7.76 24.34
N ILE A 696 -17.08 8.97 23.96
CA ILE A 696 -16.48 9.72 22.84
C ILE A 696 -14.97 9.99 23.01
N GLN A 697 -14.43 9.84 24.21
CA GLN A 697 -13.03 10.04 24.53
C GLN A 697 -12.19 8.77 24.38
N GLN A 698 -12.80 7.62 24.07
CA GLN A 698 -12.11 6.33 24.12
C GLN A 698 -12.57 5.39 23.02
N ILE A 699 -11.66 5.10 22.11
CA ILE A 699 -11.81 3.96 21.20
C ILE A 699 -11.65 2.66 22.00
N PRO A 700 -12.49 1.64 21.85
CA PRO A 700 -12.23 0.32 22.42
C PRO A 700 -10.87 -0.22 21.95
N LEU A 701 -9.98 -0.40 22.93
CA LEU A 701 -8.58 -0.75 22.71
C LEU A 701 -8.14 -1.78 23.73
N PHE A 702 -7.63 -2.91 23.26
CA PHE A 702 -7.16 -4.00 24.11
C PHE A 702 -5.71 -4.35 23.78
N VAL A 703 -5.01 -4.84 24.79
CA VAL A 703 -3.63 -5.27 24.64
C VAL A 703 -3.52 -6.75 24.96
N ARG A 704 -2.86 -7.49 24.07
CA ARG A 704 -2.65 -8.93 24.17
C ARG A 704 -1.69 -9.26 25.30
N ASP A 705 -1.95 -10.32 26.06
CA ASP A 705 -1.03 -10.86 27.07
C ASP A 705 0.35 -11.17 26.47
N GLY A 706 1.41 -10.92 27.25
CA GLY A 706 2.81 -11.02 26.82
C GLY A 706 3.32 -9.81 26.06
N SER A 707 2.48 -8.82 25.77
CA SER A 707 2.92 -7.64 25.00
C SER A 707 3.84 -6.73 25.82
N ILE A 708 4.83 -6.18 25.10
CA ILE A 708 5.77 -5.17 25.61
C ILE A 708 5.62 -3.94 24.73
N VAL A 709 5.19 -2.82 25.31
CA VAL A 709 4.89 -1.57 24.60
C VAL A 709 5.80 -0.46 25.11
N PRO A 710 6.81 -0.04 24.33
CA PRO A 710 7.62 1.13 24.66
C PRO A 710 6.84 2.41 24.43
N ILE A 711 6.90 3.32 25.41
CA ILE A 711 6.23 4.62 25.39
C ILE A 711 7.29 5.72 25.38
N GLY A 712 7.19 6.61 24.39
CA GLY A 712 8.08 7.75 24.23
C GLY A 712 7.68 8.96 25.07
N SER A 713 8.62 9.89 25.25
CA SER A 713 8.36 11.21 25.80
C SER A 713 7.44 12.02 24.88
N ALA A 714 6.75 13.02 25.46
CA ALA A 714 6.04 14.01 24.66
C ALA A 714 7.06 14.81 23.82
N ILE A 715 6.79 14.92 22.52
CA ILE A 715 7.55 15.70 21.55
C ILE A 715 6.61 16.48 20.65
N GLN A 716 7.07 17.60 20.10
CA GLN A 716 6.27 18.41 19.17
C GLN A 716 6.41 17.96 17.70
N SER A 717 7.51 17.30 17.34
CA SER A 717 7.73 16.65 16.07
C SER A 717 8.79 15.56 16.21
N THR A 718 8.83 14.63 15.26
CA THR A 718 9.84 13.56 15.19
C THR A 718 11.24 14.05 14.86
N ALA A 719 11.40 15.32 14.47
CA ALA A 719 12.70 15.97 14.37
C ALA A 719 13.40 16.09 15.76
N THR A 720 12.62 16.05 16.83
CA THR A 720 13.15 16.03 18.21
C THR A 720 13.46 14.60 18.63
N LYS A 721 14.68 14.38 19.15
CA LYS A 721 15.05 13.08 19.70
C LYS A 721 14.09 12.69 20.84
N GLN A 722 13.41 11.59 20.64
CA GLN A 722 12.47 11.05 21.62
C GLN A 722 13.17 10.09 22.60
N LEU A 723 12.85 10.23 23.88
CA LEU A 723 13.33 9.33 24.92
C LEU A 723 12.23 8.30 25.25
N ILE A 724 12.63 7.07 25.55
CA ILE A 724 11.72 6.09 26.15
C ILE A 724 11.50 6.48 27.60
N THR A 725 10.25 6.73 27.97
CA THR A 725 9.85 7.12 29.34
C THR A 725 9.22 5.99 30.14
N GLU A 726 8.65 4.99 29.44
CA GLU A 726 7.95 3.87 30.05
C GLU A 726 8.05 2.64 29.13
N ILE A 727 8.20 1.46 29.69
CA ILE A 727 8.03 0.18 29.02
C ILE A 727 6.89 -0.55 29.70
N ARG A 728 5.73 -0.57 29.07
CA ARG A 728 4.55 -1.26 29.60
C ARG A 728 4.64 -2.74 29.26
N VAL A 729 4.48 -3.57 30.30
CA VAL A 729 4.40 -5.02 30.15
C VAL A 729 3.01 -5.47 30.55
N TYR A 730 2.39 -6.27 29.70
CA TYR A 730 1.07 -6.85 29.93
C TYR A 730 1.24 -8.36 30.21
N PRO A 731 1.29 -8.75 31.50
CA PRO A 731 1.60 -10.11 31.91
C PRO A 731 0.47 -11.10 31.60
N GLY A 732 0.80 -12.40 31.62
CA GLY A 732 -0.10 -13.53 31.34
C GLY A 732 0.50 -14.53 30.38
N LYS A 733 1.60 -14.15 29.70
CA LYS A 733 2.39 -14.99 28.80
C LYS A 733 3.79 -14.41 28.65
N ASP A 734 4.78 -15.26 28.35
CA ASP A 734 6.10 -14.80 27.90
C ASP A 734 5.98 -13.96 26.61
N GLY A 735 6.84 -12.96 26.49
CA GLY A 735 6.79 -12.04 25.34
C GLY A 735 8.13 -11.49 24.93
N GLU A 736 8.22 -11.07 23.68
CA GLU A 736 9.41 -10.41 23.10
C GLU A 736 9.01 -9.17 22.33
N PHE A 737 9.87 -8.16 22.34
CA PHE A 737 9.75 -6.97 21.51
C PHE A 737 11.14 -6.48 21.11
N LEU A 738 11.37 -6.29 19.81
CA LEU A 738 12.60 -5.68 19.30
C LEU A 738 12.40 -4.17 19.21
N LEU A 739 12.90 -3.44 20.18
CA LEU A 739 12.94 -1.99 20.15
C LEU A 739 14.03 -1.55 19.16
N TYR A 740 13.62 -0.78 18.16
CA TYR A 740 14.48 -0.27 17.11
C TYR A 740 14.45 1.25 17.07
N ASP A 741 15.62 1.86 16.87
CA ASP A 741 15.73 3.31 16.60
C ASP A 741 16.93 3.60 15.70
N ASP A 742 16.84 4.74 14.97
CA ASP A 742 17.89 5.31 14.14
C ASP A 742 17.68 6.84 14.04
N ASP A 743 18.34 7.52 13.10
CA ASP A 743 18.19 8.97 12.91
C ASP A 743 16.84 9.38 12.29
N GLY A 744 16.08 8.45 11.76
CA GLY A 744 14.75 8.68 11.17
C GLY A 744 14.75 9.30 9.78
N THR A 745 15.90 9.59 9.19
CA THR A 745 16.00 10.36 7.93
C THR A 745 16.96 9.76 6.91
N SER A 746 18.07 9.17 7.33
CA SER A 746 19.10 8.66 6.43
C SER A 746 18.80 7.25 5.91
N MET A 747 19.47 6.88 4.81
CA MET A 747 19.46 5.53 4.26
C MET A 747 20.40 4.56 5.00
N ASP A 748 21.08 5.00 6.04
CA ASP A 748 22.05 4.19 6.80
C ASP A 748 21.45 2.91 7.37
N TYR A 749 20.15 2.91 7.69
CA TYR A 749 19.43 1.72 8.18
C TYR A 749 19.51 0.53 7.22
N ALA A 750 19.50 0.78 5.91
CA ALA A 750 19.58 -0.27 4.89
C ALA A 750 20.94 -1.02 4.92
N HIS A 751 21.94 -0.40 5.52
CA HIS A 751 23.30 -0.93 5.71
C HIS A 751 23.61 -1.27 7.17
N ASN A 752 22.60 -1.27 8.04
CA ASN A 752 22.76 -1.46 9.51
C ASN A 752 23.75 -0.48 10.14
N LYS A 753 23.82 0.76 9.62
CA LYS A 753 24.62 1.84 10.19
C LYS A 753 23.72 2.79 10.98
N GLY A 754 24.25 3.44 12.03
CA GLY A 754 23.50 4.41 12.82
C GLY A 754 22.25 3.85 13.52
N THR A 755 22.05 2.55 13.48
CA THR A 755 20.89 1.87 14.06
C THR A 755 21.18 1.37 15.46
N THR A 756 20.15 1.34 16.30
CA THR A 756 20.18 0.70 17.61
C THR A 756 19.05 -0.30 17.73
N THR A 757 19.36 -1.49 18.23
CA THR A 757 18.38 -2.52 18.55
C THR A 757 18.52 -2.97 19.99
N THR A 758 17.39 -3.12 20.66
CA THR A 758 17.31 -3.70 22.01
C THR A 758 16.21 -4.76 22.03
N LEU A 759 16.58 -6.01 22.20
CA LEU A 759 15.62 -7.09 22.37
C LEU A 759 15.14 -7.12 23.82
N LEU A 760 13.88 -6.81 24.02
CA LEU A 760 13.17 -6.88 25.28
C LEU A 760 12.49 -8.26 25.40
N ARG A 761 12.71 -8.98 26.51
CA ARG A 761 12.10 -10.28 26.80
C ARG A 761 11.45 -10.28 28.15
N TRP A 762 10.17 -10.56 28.18
CA TRP A 762 9.38 -10.76 29.38
C TRP A 762 9.30 -12.27 29.69
N ASN A 763 9.64 -12.63 30.90
CA ASN A 763 9.39 -13.96 31.46
C ASN A 763 8.25 -13.85 32.46
N ASP A 764 7.12 -14.44 32.13
CA ASP A 764 5.90 -14.32 32.92
C ASP A 764 5.96 -15.10 34.25
N ALA A 765 6.63 -16.25 34.26
CA ALA A 765 6.78 -17.06 35.48
C ALA A 765 7.61 -16.36 36.56
N THR A 766 8.63 -15.61 36.16
CA THR A 766 9.51 -14.88 37.07
C THR A 766 9.14 -13.41 37.21
N GLN A 767 8.13 -12.94 36.46
CA GLN A 767 7.69 -11.52 36.39
C GLN A 767 8.88 -10.57 36.18
N SER A 768 9.76 -10.93 35.25
CA SER A 768 10.98 -10.18 34.98
C SER A 768 11.13 -9.82 33.50
N LEU A 769 11.60 -8.60 33.23
CA LEU A 769 11.96 -8.12 31.91
C LEU A 769 13.48 -8.07 31.79
N THR A 770 14.00 -8.68 30.73
CA THR A 770 15.42 -8.59 30.34
C THR A 770 15.55 -7.77 29.07
N ALA A 771 16.72 -7.15 28.89
CA ALA A 771 17.05 -6.40 27.69
C ALA A 771 18.44 -6.72 27.21
N VAL A 772 18.54 -7.05 25.93
CA VAL A 772 19.82 -7.32 25.27
C VAL A 772 19.97 -6.32 24.13
N SER A 773 20.94 -5.43 24.26
CA SER A 773 21.30 -4.45 23.22
C SER A 773 22.38 -5.03 22.30
N ASP A 774 22.40 -4.56 21.05
CA ASP A 774 23.46 -4.87 20.06
C ASP A 774 24.83 -4.23 20.38
N GLY A 775 24.98 -3.61 21.56
CA GLY A 775 26.20 -2.99 22.05
C GLY A 775 26.51 -1.62 21.47
N ARG A 776 25.64 -1.09 20.59
CA ARG A 776 25.78 0.24 19.97
C ARG A 776 25.04 1.34 20.75
N ALA A 777 24.10 0.94 21.59
CA ALA A 777 23.42 1.85 22.52
C ALA A 777 23.91 1.63 23.95
N PRO A 778 23.99 2.69 24.80
CA PRO A 778 24.11 2.49 26.23
C PRO A 778 22.91 1.64 26.67
N ALA A 779 23.18 0.58 27.44
CA ALA A 779 22.13 -0.23 28.03
C ALA A 779 21.11 0.74 28.68
N LEU A 780 19.92 0.80 28.10
CA LEU A 780 18.84 1.57 28.72
C LEU A 780 18.81 1.12 30.19
N ALA A 781 18.74 2.08 31.11
CA ALA A 781 18.50 1.78 32.52
C ALA A 781 17.04 1.30 32.66
N ILE A 782 16.74 0.19 31.98
CA ILE A 782 15.41 -0.36 31.72
C ILE A 782 14.66 -0.62 33.00
N THR A 783 15.35 -1.05 34.03
CA THR A 783 14.72 -1.37 35.32
C THR A 783 13.92 -0.22 35.94
N LYS A 784 14.27 1.04 35.62
CA LYS A 784 13.55 2.23 36.11
C LYS A 784 12.36 2.62 35.25
N LEU A 785 12.23 2.03 34.05
CA LEU A 785 11.20 2.37 33.06
C LEU A 785 10.08 1.35 32.99
N ILE A 786 10.21 0.21 33.65
CA ILE A 786 9.27 -0.91 33.58
C ILE A 786 8.01 -0.57 34.38
N LYS A 787 6.87 -0.69 33.71
CA LYS A 787 5.55 -0.66 34.34
C LYS A 787 4.78 -1.93 33.98
N ILE A 788 4.63 -2.79 34.97
CA ILE A 788 3.82 -3.99 34.84
C ILE A 788 2.35 -3.58 35.02
N ILE A 789 1.53 -3.85 34.03
CA ILE A 789 0.09 -3.57 34.05
C ILE A 789 -0.59 -4.76 34.72
N LYS A 790 -1.14 -4.52 35.91
CA LYS A 790 -1.80 -5.56 36.76
C LYS A 790 -3.30 -5.48 36.64
#